data_2f700d9aff86dda70e9fd58b91696f66
#
_entry.id   2f700d9aff86dda70e9fd58b91696f66
#
_cell.length_a   1.000
_cell.length_b   1.000
_cell.length_c   1.000
_cell.angle_alpha   90.00
_cell.angle_beta   90.00
_cell.angle_gamma   90.00
#
_symmetry.space_group_name_H-M   'P 1'
#
loop_
_entity.id
_entity.type
_entity.pdbx_description
1 polymer ?
#
loop_
_entity_poly.entity_id
_entity_poly.type
_entity_poly.pdbx_seq_one_letter_code
_entity_poly.pdbx_strand_id
1 'polypeptide(L)'
;MQFLAIDCRRPAIAAVAALLCAAGAWGDSGEAARSVAAGSTWTVEQTTQLRTLDIAPGASVIASGGRSLTLTVDGVETGLAAGHYAGDVRLTPTDNNIVKFGGGMPGGSELTHYFRQAVYLDAGGLVASKSALAAAGKVRLADGVVSGVRVRSVGENFNGVYVAGGHYTLASPSIYATGNGGNDFAGYGAALMSTGKGTTLIVDHAHVRTHGAIRTAVIANDGSNLIVEDSDIATFNGVLPADYVTNVTPGMMKDAPWMLGIRGNCRATNLLGNDTNATYINSSIAAEGWGVLSIDSSRNTHLTAIDSRISITGTSGYGSYAIGNSLNAFYGSTFNVADYGVIITGGNAVFGASTPATLRRLNDELKLGLSEPQLSAIKQQPTVLHSRRFGVMWHGDGSVKVGDDTVFDTGLTSFLVKGAGATISIDGTRGAQLHAGNGVIVQVIDNDDPGPVTVDGVMVNKGVYHEPTAAPEKLADFDVTQTHATDVVVTLTGITLAGDFYNAIRGGAAKGGAPAGMGSLGPGATGAPAGPGGPGAGGGPPPGMMMGGPKPASRNLVVKLVDSQLSGVIAASSAKHRKDTIGAEDYQLLGVVSNTPGAAVNNGVLVELDHSTWTVTGTSYLTSLSVGADAHVAAPAGHTLRLTVNGQLRPLAAGTYKGTVVLEVTPG
;
A
#
# COMPACT_ATOMS: atom_id res chain seq x y z
N MET A 1 -16.51 22.97 -23.28
CA MET A 1 -16.96 21.56 -23.32
C MET A 1 -17.64 21.28 -22.01
N GLN A 2 -18.94 21.09 -22.05
CA GLN A 2 -19.82 20.95 -20.86
C GLN A 2 -19.63 19.57 -20.25
N PHE A 3 -19.20 19.53 -18.99
CA PHE A 3 -19.29 18.33 -18.16
C PHE A 3 -20.69 18.27 -17.54
N LEU A 4 -21.43 17.22 -17.87
CA LEU A 4 -22.65 16.89 -17.15
C LEU A 4 -22.29 16.37 -15.76
N ALA A 5 -22.65 17.12 -14.74
CA ALA A 5 -22.65 16.67 -13.35
C ALA A 5 -23.82 15.72 -13.14
N ILE A 6 -23.55 14.48 -12.79
CA ILE A 6 -24.56 13.53 -12.31
C ILE A 6 -24.59 13.64 -10.78
N ASP A 7 -25.66 14.21 -10.28
CA ASP A 7 -25.98 14.34 -8.85
C ASP A 7 -26.46 12.99 -8.30
N CYS A 8 -25.60 12.31 -7.53
CA CYS A 8 -25.91 11.05 -6.84
C CYS A 8 -26.29 11.29 -5.38
N ARG A 9 -27.46 11.88 -5.14
CA ARG A 9 -28.10 11.85 -3.82
C ARG A 9 -29.46 11.20 -3.92
N ARG A 10 -29.55 9.88 -3.62
CA ARG A 10 -30.68 9.22 -2.93
C ARG A 10 -30.48 7.69 -2.89
N PRO A 11 -30.74 7.02 -1.77
CA PRO A 11 -30.75 5.56 -1.71
C PRO A 11 -32.07 5.05 -2.33
N ALA A 12 -31.96 4.34 -3.43
CA ALA A 12 -33.08 3.60 -3.98
C ALA A 12 -32.68 2.12 -4.09
N ILE A 13 -32.96 1.38 -3.02
CA ILE A 13 -33.22 -0.06 -3.12
C ILE A 13 -34.61 -0.18 -3.64
N ALA A 14 -34.79 -0.33 -4.95
CA ALA A 14 -35.98 -0.90 -5.54
C ALA A 14 -35.78 -1.11 -7.05
N ALA A 15 -35.98 -2.34 -7.49
CA ALA A 15 -36.44 -2.74 -8.79
C ALA A 15 -35.59 -2.36 -10.02
N VAL A 16 -34.68 -3.23 -10.41
CA VAL A 16 -34.41 -3.48 -11.83
C VAL A 16 -35.12 -4.80 -12.19
N ALA A 17 -36.41 -4.70 -12.44
CA ALA A 17 -37.16 -5.68 -13.19
C ALA A 17 -37.62 -4.98 -14.47
N ALA A 18 -37.34 -5.62 -15.56
CA ALA A 18 -37.98 -5.55 -16.86
C ALA A 18 -37.14 -5.09 -18.04
N LEU A 19 -37.14 -5.95 -18.94
CA LEU A 19 -37.04 -6.01 -20.39
C LEU A 19 -35.72 -6.50 -20.98
N LEU A 20 -35.73 -7.82 -21.25
CA LEU A 20 -35.34 -8.33 -22.58
C LEU A 20 -35.88 -9.75 -22.70
N CYS A 21 -37.05 -9.89 -23.31
CA CYS A 21 -37.54 -11.17 -23.83
C CYS A 21 -36.69 -11.56 -25.04
N ALA A 22 -35.80 -12.53 -24.85
CA ALA A 22 -35.28 -13.37 -25.93
C ALA A 22 -35.69 -14.79 -25.58
N ALA A 23 -36.71 -15.31 -26.22
CA ALA A 23 -37.15 -16.70 -26.11
C ALA A 23 -36.09 -17.63 -26.71
N GLY A 24 -35.19 -18.16 -25.84
CA GLY A 24 -34.39 -19.31 -26.15
C GLY A 24 -35.10 -20.56 -25.68
N ALA A 25 -35.26 -21.56 -26.55
CA ALA A 25 -35.91 -22.84 -26.24
C ALA A 25 -35.24 -23.51 -25.04
N TRP A 26 -35.94 -23.66 -23.94
CA TRP A 26 -35.52 -24.33 -22.72
C TRP A 26 -35.75 -25.84 -22.87
N GLY A 27 -34.72 -26.63 -22.80
CA GLY A 27 -34.82 -28.08 -22.62
C GLY A 27 -35.36 -28.36 -21.20
N ASP A 28 -36.50 -29.03 -21.15
CA ASP A 28 -37.29 -29.30 -19.95
C ASP A 28 -36.63 -30.44 -19.12
N SER A 29 -35.94 -30.13 -18.02
CA SER A 29 -35.55 -31.11 -16.98
C SER A 29 -35.15 -30.48 -15.64
N GLY A 30 -35.71 -29.36 -15.20
CA GLY A 30 -35.53 -28.74 -13.90
C GLY A 30 -36.82 -28.64 -13.09
N GLU A 31 -36.79 -28.78 -11.79
CA GLU A 31 -37.88 -28.50 -10.88
C GLU A 31 -38.34 -27.03 -11.13
N ALA A 32 -39.59 -26.79 -11.50
CA ALA A 32 -39.99 -25.49 -12.01
C ALA A 32 -39.96 -24.39 -10.94
N ALA A 33 -40.25 -24.73 -9.67
CA ALA A 33 -40.30 -23.81 -8.54
C ALA A 33 -40.06 -24.55 -7.23
N ARG A 34 -39.43 -23.86 -6.26
CA ARG A 34 -39.30 -24.36 -4.89
C ARG A 34 -39.55 -23.26 -3.88
N SER A 35 -40.27 -23.61 -2.81
CA SER A 35 -40.48 -22.76 -1.65
C SER A 35 -39.94 -23.42 -0.39
N VAL A 36 -39.20 -22.68 0.44
CA VAL A 36 -38.65 -23.11 1.73
C VAL A 36 -39.36 -22.33 2.83
N ALA A 37 -40.23 -23.02 3.59
CA ALA A 37 -41.09 -22.39 4.59
C ALA A 37 -40.28 -21.91 5.81
N ALA A 38 -40.77 -20.94 6.55
CA ALA A 38 -40.21 -20.46 7.80
C ALA A 38 -39.96 -21.61 8.79
N GLY A 39 -38.77 -21.61 9.42
CA GLY A 39 -38.36 -22.65 10.36
C GLY A 39 -37.97 -24.01 9.75
N SER A 40 -38.06 -24.15 8.42
CA SER A 40 -37.60 -25.35 7.70
C SER A 40 -36.19 -25.23 7.17
N THR A 41 -35.50 -26.36 6.97
CA THR A 41 -34.19 -26.45 6.34
C THR A 41 -34.28 -27.28 5.09
N TRP A 42 -33.81 -26.72 3.96
CA TRP A 42 -33.61 -27.48 2.74
C TRP A 42 -32.15 -27.78 2.54
N THR A 43 -31.83 -29.09 2.44
CA THR A 43 -30.47 -29.58 2.18
C THR A 43 -30.31 -29.85 0.68
N VAL A 44 -29.37 -29.15 0.05
CA VAL A 44 -29.04 -29.29 -1.37
C VAL A 44 -27.92 -30.30 -1.53
N GLU A 45 -28.23 -31.46 -2.14
CA GLU A 45 -27.30 -32.58 -2.31
C GLU A 45 -26.35 -32.38 -3.51
N GLN A 46 -26.86 -31.85 -4.59
CA GLN A 46 -26.17 -31.65 -5.86
C GLN A 46 -26.60 -30.33 -6.52
N THR A 47 -25.89 -29.90 -7.54
CA THR A 47 -26.29 -28.69 -8.28
C THR A 47 -27.74 -28.79 -8.72
N THR A 48 -28.55 -27.87 -8.25
CA THR A 48 -30.01 -27.81 -8.49
C THR A 48 -30.34 -26.58 -9.29
N GLN A 49 -31.11 -26.73 -10.37
CA GLN A 49 -31.58 -25.65 -11.22
C GLN A 49 -33.09 -25.48 -11.07
N LEU A 50 -33.53 -24.22 -10.87
CA LEU A 50 -34.90 -23.84 -10.66
C LEU A 50 -35.25 -22.64 -11.56
N ARG A 51 -36.53 -22.41 -11.79
CA ARG A 51 -37.04 -21.15 -12.38
C ARG A 51 -37.33 -20.13 -11.31
N THR A 52 -37.78 -20.58 -10.15
CA THR A 52 -38.03 -19.73 -8.98
C THR A 52 -37.65 -20.44 -7.69
N LEU A 53 -37.13 -19.65 -6.74
CA LEU A 53 -36.85 -20.07 -5.39
C LEU A 53 -37.37 -19.02 -4.41
N ASP A 54 -38.25 -19.45 -3.51
CA ASP A 54 -38.78 -18.63 -2.42
C ASP A 54 -38.18 -19.11 -1.09
N ILE A 55 -37.48 -18.24 -0.38
CA ILE A 55 -36.95 -18.53 0.94
C ILE A 55 -37.64 -17.61 1.94
N ALA A 56 -38.44 -18.22 2.81
CA ALA A 56 -39.13 -17.45 3.86
C ALA A 56 -38.16 -16.94 4.94
N PRO A 57 -38.44 -15.82 5.63
CA PRO A 57 -37.70 -15.42 6.82
C PRO A 57 -37.61 -16.56 7.85
N GLY A 58 -36.39 -16.84 8.35
CA GLY A 58 -36.16 -17.94 9.28
C GLY A 58 -36.07 -19.34 8.64
N ALA A 59 -36.17 -19.46 7.33
CA ALA A 59 -35.83 -20.68 6.60
C ALA A 59 -34.32 -20.78 6.39
N SER A 60 -33.81 -22.00 6.24
CA SER A 60 -32.40 -22.30 5.99
C SER A 60 -32.24 -23.12 4.71
N VAL A 61 -31.25 -22.74 3.87
CA VAL A 61 -30.85 -23.53 2.71
C VAL A 61 -29.37 -23.81 2.84
N ILE A 62 -28.99 -25.08 2.88
CA ILE A 62 -27.62 -25.53 3.14
C ILE A 62 -27.19 -26.60 2.13
N ALA A 63 -25.89 -26.77 1.95
CA ALA A 63 -25.37 -27.92 1.23
C ALA A 63 -25.24 -29.14 2.16
N SER A 64 -25.39 -30.34 1.60
CA SER A 64 -25.14 -31.58 2.35
C SER A 64 -23.64 -31.72 2.72
N GLY A 65 -23.38 -32.46 3.81
CA GLY A 65 -22.02 -32.78 4.23
C GLY A 65 -21.19 -31.59 4.68
N GLY A 66 -21.81 -30.47 5.09
CA GLY A 66 -21.11 -29.27 5.54
C GLY A 66 -20.35 -28.53 4.43
N ARG A 67 -20.64 -28.82 3.15
CA ARG A 67 -20.07 -28.13 2.00
C ARG A 67 -20.55 -26.69 1.91
N SER A 68 -19.81 -25.87 1.18
CA SER A 68 -20.23 -24.51 0.84
C SER A 68 -21.35 -24.54 -0.20
N LEU A 69 -22.25 -23.55 -0.15
CA LEU A 69 -23.36 -23.40 -1.10
C LEU A 69 -23.31 -22.03 -1.78
N THR A 70 -23.39 -22.02 -3.10
CA THR A 70 -23.43 -20.79 -3.90
C THR A 70 -24.76 -20.71 -4.66
N LEU A 71 -25.45 -19.59 -4.51
CA LEU A 71 -26.64 -19.23 -5.30
C LEU A 71 -26.21 -18.37 -6.47
N THR A 72 -26.69 -18.71 -7.66
CA THR A 72 -26.63 -17.82 -8.84
C THR A 72 -28.01 -17.62 -9.43
N VAL A 73 -28.26 -16.42 -9.91
CA VAL A 73 -29.46 -16.07 -10.69
C VAL A 73 -28.97 -15.48 -12.00
N ASP A 74 -29.36 -16.09 -13.12
CA ASP A 74 -28.94 -15.69 -14.48
C ASP A 74 -27.39 -15.57 -14.60
N GLY A 75 -26.67 -16.47 -13.92
CA GLY A 75 -25.21 -16.50 -13.90
C GLY A 75 -24.55 -15.45 -12.99
N VAL A 76 -25.33 -14.66 -12.23
CA VAL A 76 -24.83 -13.72 -11.24
C VAL A 76 -24.81 -14.39 -9.86
N GLU A 77 -23.64 -14.45 -9.20
CA GLU A 77 -23.57 -14.90 -7.81
C GLU A 77 -24.31 -13.91 -6.92
N THR A 78 -25.19 -14.43 -6.10
CA THR A 78 -26.11 -13.67 -5.26
C THR A 78 -26.06 -14.18 -3.83
N GLY A 79 -26.15 -13.31 -2.85
CA GLY A 79 -26.23 -13.71 -1.45
C GLY A 79 -27.42 -14.62 -1.20
N LEU A 80 -27.19 -15.71 -0.45
CA LEU A 80 -28.25 -16.64 -0.07
C LEU A 80 -28.95 -16.12 1.18
N ALA A 81 -30.10 -15.49 1.02
CA ALA A 81 -30.91 -14.88 2.07
C ALA A 81 -32.41 -15.18 1.86
N ALA A 82 -33.23 -14.84 2.84
CA ALA A 82 -34.68 -14.83 2.66
C ALA A 82 -35.08 -13.87 1.53
N GLY A 83 -35.93 -14.33 0.63
CA GLY A 83 -36.35 -13.55 -0.56
C GLY A 83 -36.92 -14.42 -1.66
N HIS A 84 -37.32 -13.75 -2.74
CA HIS A 84 -37.80 -14.37 -3.99
C HIS A 84 -36.73 -14.24 -5.08
N TYR A 85 -36.35 -15.35 -5.67
CA TYR A 85 -35.38 -15.44 -6.77
C TYR A 85 -36.06 -16.03 -7.99
N ALA A 86 -35.92 -15.39 -9.16
CA ALA A 86 -36.57 -15.82 -10.42
C ALA A 86 -35.56 -15.65 -11.58
N GLY A 87 -35.59 -16.60 -12.52
CA GLY A 87 -34.70 -16.69 -13.69
C GLY A 87 -34.04 -18.06 -13.80
N ASP A 88 -32.81 -18.13 -14.29
CA ASP A 88 -31.97 -19.33 -14.21
C ASP A 88 -31.33 -19.38 -12.80
N VAL A 89 -32.14 -19.89 -11.85
CA VAL A 89 -31.72 -20.00 -10.43
C VAL A 89 -30.95 -21.30 -10.24
N ARG A 90 -29.67 -21.21 -9.81
CA ARG A 90 -28.86 -22.40 -9.54
C ARG A 90 -28.27 -22.35 -8.14
N LEU A 91 -28.37 -23.48 -7.45
CA LEU A 91 -27.74 -23.73 -6.17
C LEU A 91 -26.61 -24.74 -6.40
N THR A 92 -25.37 -24.32 -6.18
CA THR A 92 -24.18 -25.15 -6.44
C THR A 92 -23.47 -25.46 -5.12
N PRO A 93 -23.56 -26.69 -4.60
CA PRO A 93 -22.72 -27.18 -3.52
C PRO A 93 -21.27 -27.36 -4.00
N THR A 94 -20.30 -26.85 -3.22
CA THR A 94 -18.86 -27.01 -3.52
C THR A 94 -18.10 -27.51 -2.31
N ASP A 95 -17.05 -28.29 -2.51
CA ASP A 95 -16.11 -28.66 -1.47
C ASP A 95 -15.48 -27.40 -0.87
N ASN A 96 -15.27 -27.42 0.43
CA ASN A 96 -14.76 -26.27 1.15
C ASN A 96 -13.31 -25.95 0.76
N ASN A 97 -13.04 -24.69 0.49
CA ASN A 97 -11.71 -24.12 0.44
C ASN A 97 -11.49 -23.37 1.76
N ILE A 98 -10.77 -24.00 2.71
CA ILE A 98 -10.61 -23.50 4.07
C ILE A 98 -9.28 -22.78 4.18
N VAL A 99 -9.32 -21.50 4.53
CA VAL A 99 -8.15 -20.67 4.81
C VAL A 99 -8.18 -20.21 6.26
N LYS A 100 -7.09 -20.45 6.98
CA LYS A 100 -6.91 -20.01 8.36
C LYS A 100 -5.98 -18.80 8.39
N PHE A 101 -6.34 -17.82 9.21
CA PHE A 101 -5.59 -16.58 9.33
C PHE A 101 -5.53 -16.13 10.80
N GLY A 102 -4.40 -15.54 11.22
CA GLY A 102 -4.26 -14.88 12.52
C GLY A 102 -3.77 -15.77 13.65
N GLY A 103 -3.62 -17.07 13.44
CA GLY A 103 -3.00 -17.97 14.41
C GLY A 103 -1.52 -17.60 14.63
N GLY A 104 -1.17 -17.24 15.87
CA GLY A 104 0.19 -16.79 16.22
C GLY A 104 0.40 -15.28 16.22
N MET A 105 -0.60 -14.49 15.88
CA MET A 105 -0.54 -13.04 16.07
C MET A 105 -0.66 -12.68 17.56
N PRO A 106 0.13 -11.76 18.11
CA PRO A 106 -0.06 -11.28 19.46
C PRO A 106 -1.47 -10.69 19.65
N GLY A 107 -2.25 -11.27 20.54
CA GLY A 107 -3.64 -10.87 20.81
C GLY A 107 -4.66 -11.28 19.74
N GLY A 108 -4.26 -12.03 18.70
CA GLY A 108 -5.14 -12.51 17.65
C GLY A 108 -5.63 -13.93 17.87
N SER A 109 -6.92 -14.18 17.64
CA SER A 109 -7.49 -15.53 17.52
C SER A 109 -7.36 -16.00 16.07
N GLU A 110 -7.21 -17.31 15.86
CA GLU A 110 -7.26 -17.90 14.52
C GLU A 110 -8.66 -17.70 13.93
N LEU A 111 -8.72 -17.04 12.77
CA LEU A 111 -9.93 -16.89 11.98
C LEU A 111 -9.96 -17.97 10.91
N THR A 112 -11.07 -18.70 10.81
CA THR A 112 -11.30 -19.72 9.79
C THR A 112 -12.28 -19.19 8.76
N HIS A 113 -11.82 -19.10 7.50
CA HIS A 113 -12.64 -18.66 6.38
C HIS A 113 -12.96 -19.83 5.45
N TYR A 114 -14.23 -19.94 5.05
CA TYR A 114 -14.72 -20.90 4.06
C TYR A 114 -14.90 -20.15 2.74
N PHE A 115 -13.89 -20.23 1.88
CA PHE A 115 -13.90 -19.53 0.61
C PHE A 115 -14.86 -20.20 -0.37
N ARG A 116 -15.71 -19.39 -0.98
CA ARG A 116 -16.50 -19.72 -2.15
C ARG A 116 -15.89 -18.98 -3.33
N GLN A 117 -15.72 -19.66 -4.46
CA GLN A 117 -15.13 -19.06 -5.65
C GLN A 117 -15.82 -19.55 -6.93
N ALA A 118 -15.82 -18.68 -7.96
CA ALA A 118 -16.36 -19.05 -9.26
C ALA A 118 -15.48 -20.09 -9.95
N VAL A 119 -14.14 -19.93 -9.88
CA VAL A 119 -13.14 -20.84 -10.48
C VAL A 119 -12.07 -21.16 -9.46
N TYR A 120 -11.80 -22.44 -9.26
CA TYR A 120 -10.66 -22.93 -8.48
C TYR A 120 -9.72 -23.74 -9.39
N LEU A 121 -8.44 -23.39 -9.40
CA LEU A 121 -7.38 -24.06 -10.11
C LEU A 121 -6.30 -24.55 -9.14
N ASP A 122 -5.79 -25.75 -9.35
CA ASP A 122 -4.59 -26.27 -8.68
C ASP A 122 -3.58 -26.79 -9.70
N ALA A 123 -2.52 -27.47 -9.26
CA ALA A 123 -1.52 -28.03 -10.16
C ALA A 123 -2.09 -29.08 -11.14
N GLY A 124 -3.25 -29.66 -10.85
CA GLY A 124 -3.94 -30.63 -11.69
C GLY A 124 -4.94 -30.02 -12.69
N GLY A 125 -5.17 -28.71 -12.62
CA GLY A 125 -6.10 -28.03 -13.51
C GLY A 125 -7.32 -27.45 -12.81
N LEU A 126 -8.44 -27.36 -13.53
CA LEU A 126 -9.71 -26.88 -13.02
C LEU A 126 -10.37 -27.90 -12.10
N VAL A 127 -10.54 -27.54 -10.82
CA VAL A 127 -11.20 -28.39 -9.81
C VAL A 127 -12.69 -28.05 -9.75
N ALA A 128 -13.49 -28.82 -10.50
CA ALA A 128 -14.92 -28.56 -10.60
C ALA A 128 -15.66 -28.67 -9.26
N SER A 129 -15.23 -29.59 -8.38
CA SER A 129 -15.85 -29.78 -7.06
C SER A 129 -15.66 -28.59 -6.11
N LYS A 130 -14.68 -27.74 -6.35
CA LYS A 130 -14.39 -26.50 -5.61
C LYS A 130 -14.85 -25.23 -6.34
N SER A 131 -15.45 -25.35 -7.53
CA SER A 131 -15.79 -24.24 -8.40
C SER A 131 -17.30 -24.07 -8.54
N ALA A 132 -17.79 -22.85 -8.31
CA ALA A 132 -19.17 -22.48 -8.61
C ALA A 132 -19.29 -22.00 -10.08
N LEU A 133 -19.08 -22.92 -11.03
CA LEU A 133 -18.94 -22.63 -12.46
C LEU A 133 -20.16 -21.90 -13.07
N ALA A 134 -21.33 -22.03 -12.44
CA ALA A 134 -22.52 -21.26 -12.84
C ALA A 134 -22.31 -19.74 -12.74
N ALA A 135 -21.39 -19.28 -11.88
CA ALA A 135 -21.02 -17.88 -11.73
C ALA A 135 -19.81 -17.46 -12.60
N ALA A 136 -19.21 -18.38 -13.35
CA ALA A 136 -17.90 -18.18 -13.98
C ALA A 136 -17.93 -17.85 -15.48
N GLY A 137 -19.10 -17.95 -16.11
CA GLY A 137 -19.25 -17.86 -17.57
C GLY A 137 -18.91 -19.19 -18.28
N LYS A 138 -18.34 -19.11 -19.46
CA LYS A 138 -17.99 -20.29 -20.28
C LYS A 138 -16.49 -20.61 -20.16
N VAL A 139 -16.08 -21.03 -18.98
CA VAL A 139 -14.66 -21.32 -18.69
C VAL A 139 -14.15 -22.48 -19.51
N ARG A 140 -12.99 -22.32 -20.12
CA ARG A 140 -12.23 -23.36 -20.84
C ARG A 140 -10.78 -23.32 -20.37
N LEU A 141 -10.21 -24.48 -20.15
CA LEU A 141 -8.79 -24.69 -19.89
C LEU A 141 -8.19 -25.55 -21.01
N ALA A 142 -7.20 -25.00 -21.69
CA ALA A 142 -6.42 -25.69 -22.71
C ALA A 142 -4.97 -25.18 -22.63
N ASP A 143 -4.02 -26.12 -22.61
CA ASP A 143 -2.58 -25.85 -22.65
C ASP A 143 -2.15 -24.77 -21.60
N GLY A 144 -2.71 -24.83 -20.40
CA GLY A 144 -2.44 -23.86 -19.32
C GLY A 144 -3.16 -22.52 -19.49
N VAL A 145 -3.89 -22.29 -20.59
CA VAL A 145 -4.66 -21.06 -20.81
C VAL A 145 -6.10 -21.24 -20.37
N VAL A 146 -6.53 -20.38 -19.45
CA VAL A 146 -7.91 -20.29 -18.95
C VAL A 146 -8.60 -19.13 -19.64
N SER A 147 -9.64 -19.42 -20.40
CA SER A 147 -10.39 -18.43 -21.17
C SER A 147 -11.89 -18.46 -20.86
N GLY A 148 -12.61 -17.42 -21.29
CA GLY A 148 -14.06 -17.32 -21.16
C GLY A 148 -14.54 -17.05 -19.72
N VAL A 149 -13.64 -16.65 -18.80
CA VAL A 149 -13.98 -16.27 -17.43
C VAL A 149 -14.75 -14.96 -17.42
N ARG A 150 -16.00 -15.03 -16.98
CA ARG A 150 -16.88 -13.87 -16.79
C ARG A 150 -17.61 -14.02 -15.47
N VAL A 151 -17.15 -13.30 -14.43
CA VAL A 151 -17.72 -13.36 -13.09
C VAL A 151 -18.52 -12.10 -12.83
N ARG A 152 -19.76 -12.30 -12.36
CA ARG A 152 -20.57 -11.25 -11.75
C ARG A 152 -20.99 -11.73 -10.37
N SER A 153 -20.77 -10.91 -9.36
CA SER A 153 -21.14 -11.21 -7.97
C SER A 153 -21.76 -9.96 -7.34
N VAL A 154 -22.88 -10.14 -6.66
CA VAL A 154 -23.51 -9.13 -5.81
C VAL A 154 -23.58 -9.62 -4.34
N GLY A 155 -23.08 -10.82 -4.08
CA GLY A 155 -22.96 -11.39 -2.74
C GLY A 155 -21.65 -11.02 -2.06
N GLU A 156 -21.62 -11.14 -0.75
CA GLU A 156 -20.42 -10.90 0.06
C GLU A 156 -19.48 -12.11 0.06
N ASN A 157 -18.18 -11.85 0.29
CA ASN A 157 -17.16 -12.87 0.54
C ASN A 157 -17.02 -13.92 -0.57
N PHE A 158 -17.34 -13.59 -1.82
CA PHE A 158 -17.21 -14.48 -2.96
C PHE A 158 -15.98 -14.14 -3.79
N ASN A 159 -15.08 -15.11 -3.97
CA ASN A 159 -13.89 -14.97 -4.80
C ASN A 159 -14.21 -15.23 -6.27
N GLY A 160 -13.59 -14.48 -7.17
CA GLY A 160 -13.73 -14.74 -8.60
C GLY A 160 -12.91 -15.94 -9.04
N VAL A 161 -11.59 -15.80 -9.16
CA VAL A 161 -10.66 -16.89 -9.53
C VAL A 161 -9.67 -17.11 -8.39
N TYR A 162 -9.50 -18.36 -7.99
CA TYR A 162 -8.56 -18.80 -6.98
C TYR A 162 -7.60 -19.84 -7.57
N VAL A 163 -6.30 -19.57 -7.53
CA VAL A 163 -5.25 -20.44 -8.09
C VAL A 163 -4.30 -20.86 -6.98
N ALA A 164 -4.23 -22.17 -6.73
CA ALA A 164 -3.43 -22.77 -5.66
C ALA A 164 -2.47 -23.85 -6.20
N GLY A 165 -1.64 -23.50 -7.16
CA GLY A 165 -0.66 -24.37 -7.79
C GLY A 165 -0.73 -24.34 -9.31
N GLY A 166 0.35 -24.76 -9.98
CA GLY A 166 0.46 -24.82 -11.44
C GLY A 166 0.83 -23.48 -12.08
N HIS A 167 0.85 -23.52 -13.42
CA HIS A 167 1.18 -22.38 -14.26
C HIS A 167 0.00 -22.10 -15.19
N TYR A 168 -0.64 -20.94 -15.05
CA TYR A 168 -1.83 -20.58 -15.80
C TYR A 168 -1.74 -19.16 -16.37
N THR A 169 -2.24 -19.02 -17.60
CA THR A 169 -2.56 -17.74 -18.20
C THR A 169 -4.07 -17.55 -18.19
N LEU A 170 -4.54 -16.53 -17.52
CA LEU A 170 -5.95 -16.12 -17.48
C LEU A 170 -6.18 -15.09 -18.57
N ALA A 171 -6.72 -15.53 -19.71
CA ALA A 171 -6.88 -14.71 -20.90
C ALA A 171 -8.18 -13.92 -20.89
N SER A 172 -8.07 -12.60 -20.90
CA SER A 172 -9.15 -11.62 -20.97
C SER A 172 -10.31 -11.86 -19.98
N PRO A 173 -10.01 -12.07 -18.68
CA PRO A 173 -11.07 -12.26 -17.70
C PRO A 173 -11.84 -10.95 -17.48
N SER A 174 -13.14 -11.07 -17.28
CA SER A 174 -14.02 -9.95 -16.93
C SER A 174 -14.68 -10.25 -15.59
N ILE A 175 -14.36 -9.47 -14.55
CA ILE A 175 -14.86 -9.70 -13.18
C ILE A 175 -15.45 -8.43 -12.63
N TYR A 176 -16.74 -8.51 -12.27
CA TYR A 176 -17.48 -7.45 -11.59
C TYR A 176 -18.04 -8.00 -10.28
N ALA A 177 -17.52 -7.50 -9.16
CA ALA A 177 -17.93 -7.96 -7.84
C ALA A 177 -18.33 -6.76 -6.96
N THR A 178 -19.60 -6.74 -6.55
CA THR A 178 -20.12 -5.80 -5.56
C THR A 178 -20.41 -6.52 -4.25
N GLY A 179 -20.60 -5.77 -3.16
CA GLY A 179 -20.71 -6.34 -1.81
C GLY A 179 -19.36 -6.44 -1.13
N ASN A 180 -19.36 -6.54 0.21
CA ASN A 180 -18.14 -6.49 0.99
C ASN A 180 -17.29 -7.76 0.84
N GLY A 181 -15.98 -7.59 0.92
CA GLY A 181 -15.04 -8.67 1.19
C GLY A 181 -15.03 -9.05 2.67
N GLY A 182 -14.43 -10.19 3.01
CA GLY A 182 -14.38 -10.68 4.39
C GLY A 182 -13.10 -10.31 5.12
N ASN A 183 -11.97 -10.50 4.46
CA ASN A 183 -10.65 -10.29 5.04
C ASN A 183 -9.61 -10.17 3.93
N ASP A 184 -9.07 -8.99 3.69
CA ASP A 184 -8.08 -8.75 2.64
C ASP A 184 -6.65 -9.20 3.01
N PHE A 185 -6.37 -9.46 4.29
CA PHE A 185 -5.14 -10.12 4.76
C PHE A 185 -5.12 -11.63 4.51
N ALA A 186 -6.28 -12.23 4.22
CA ALA A 186 -6.40 -13.64 3.85
C ALA A 186 -6.81 -13.82 2.38
N GLY A 187 -7.15 -12.74 1.67
CA GLY A 187 -7.69 -12.80 0.32
C GLY A 187 -9.16 -13.21 0.25
N TYR A 188 -9.91 -13.15 1.37
CA TYR A 188 -11.30 -13.58 1.45
C TYR A 188 -12.23 -12.56 0.81
N GLY A 189 -12.77 -12.91 -0.35
CA GLY A 189 -13.59 -12.06 -1.19
C GLY A 189 -12.84 -11.37 -2.34
N ALA A 190 -11.56 -11.69 -2.59
CA ALA A 190 -10.80 -11.12 -3.70
C ALA A 190 -11.34 -11.55 -5.07
N ALA A 191 -11.26 -10.65 -6.06
CA ALA A 191 -11.68 -10.99 -7.42
C ALA A 191 -10.71 -11.98 -8.08
N LEU A 192 -9.41 -11.81 -7.90
CA LEU A 192 -8.35 -12.72 -8.37
C LEU A 192 -7.41 -13.04 -7.20
N MET A 193 -7.07 -14.30 -7.01
CA MET A 193 -6.10 -14.72 -6.02
C MET A 193 -5.20 -15.83 -6.54
N SER A 194 -3.88 -15.66 -6.36
CA SER A 194 -2.89 -16.72 -6.51
C SER A 194 -2.23 -17.01 -5.16
N THR A 195 -1.97 -18.28 -4.86
CA THR A 195 -1.36 -18.69 -3.60
C THR A 195 -0.49 -19.92 -3.75
N GLY A 196 0.50 -20.04 -2.90
CA GLY A 196 1.35 -21.22 -2.78
C GLY A 196 2.61 -21.16 -3.61
N LYS A 197 3.69 -21.68 -3.04
CA LYS A 197 4.99 -21.79 -3.70
C LYS A 197 4.89 -22.65 -4.97
N GLY A 198 5.46 -22.17 -6.05
CA GLY A 198 5.40 -22.84 -7.37
C GLY A 198 4.13 -22.51 -8.17
N THR A 199 3.25 -21.67 -7.66
CA THR A 199 2.14 -21.12 -8.43
C THR A 199 2.62 -19.94 -9.27
N THR A 200 2.33 -19.96 -10.57
CA THR A 200 2.48 -18.81 -11.46
C THR A 200 1.13 -18.51 -12.12
N LEU A 201 0.65 -17.27 -11.95
CA LEU A 201 -0.55 -16.79 -12.60
C LEU A 201 -0.21 -15.58 -13.47
N ILE A 202 -0.43 -15.72 -14.78
CA ILE A 202 -0.40 -14.60 -15.73
C ILE A 202 -1.84 -14.16 -15.95
N VAL A 203 -2.11 -12.89 -15.76
CA VAL A 203 -3.43 -12.26 -15.99
C VAL A 203 -3.27 -11.30 -17.15
N ASP A 204 -3.83 -11.68 -18.27
CA ASP A 204 -3.65 -10.99 -19.54
C ASP A 204 -4.97 -10.33 -20.01
N HIS A 205 -4.94 -9.04 -20.33
CA HIS A 205 -6.08 -8.23 -20.79
C HIS A 205 -7.30 -8.33 -19.87
N ALA A 206 -7.08 -8.29 -18.55
CA ALA A 206 -8.16 -8.37 -17.59
C ALA A 206 -8.95 -7.06 -17.47
N HIS A 207 -10.25 -7.19 -17.23
CA HIS A 207 -11.09 -6.10 -16.79
C HIS A 207 -11.73 -6.45 -15.44
N VAL A 208 -11.24 -5.83 -14.35
CA VAL A 208 -11.66 -6.16 -12.99
C VAL A 208 -12.23 -4.91 -12.31
N ARG A 209 -13.42 -5.03 -11.78
CA ARG A 209 -14.06 -4.00 -10.96
C ARG A 209 -14.60 -4.61 -9.69
N THR A 210 -14.19 -4.08 -8.55
CA THR A 210 -14.74 -4.46 -7.25
C THR A 210 -15.33 -3.23 -6.55
N HIS A 211 -16.41 -3.41 -5.81
CA HIS A 211 -17.07 -2.36 -5.05
C HIS A 211 -17.53 -2.93 -3.71
N GLY A 212 -16.88 -2.54 -2.64
CA GLY A 212 -17.20 -3.02 -1.29
C GLY A 212 -16.03 -2.77 -0.32
N ALA A 213 -16.33 -2.70 0.96
CA ALA A 213 -15.30 -2.62 2.00
C ALA A 213 -14.41 -3.87 1.95
N ILE A 214 -13.09 -3.68 1.91
CA ILE A 214 -12.06 -4.73 1.76
C ILE A 214 -12.35 -5.74 0.61
N ARG A 215 -13.04 -5.30 -0.44
CA ARG A 215 -13.26 -6.08 -1.66
C ARG A 215 -12.08 -5.92 -2.61
N THR A 216 -10.94 -6.49 -2.24
CA THR A 216 -9.69 -6.39 -2.99
C THR A 216 -9.80 -7.03 -4.37
N ALA A 217 -9.23 -6.39 -5.40
CA ALA A 217 -9.28 -6.93 -6.75
C ALA A 217 -8.29 -8.08 -6.94
N VAL A 218 -7.03 -7.90 -6.53
CA VAL A 218 -5.95 -8.87 -6.83
C VAL A 218 -5.13 -9.17 -5.59
N ILE A 219 -4.97 -10.45 -5.30
CA ILE A 219 -4.14 -10.96 -4.19
C ILE A 219 -3.11 -11.97 -4.73
N ALA A 220 -1.85 -11.80 -4.31
CA ALA A 220 -0.83 -12.83 -4.41
C ALA A 220 -0.37 -13.23 -3.00
N ASN A 221 -0.19 -14.52 -2.73
CA ASN A 221 0.10 -15.01 -1.39
C ASN A 221 1.06 -16.23 -1.40
N ASP A 222 1.74 -16.44 -0.25
CA ASP A 222 2.50 -17.65 0.09
C ASP A 222 3.48 -18.13 -0.99
N GLY A 223 4.28 -17.23 -1.53
CA GLY A 223 5.34 -17.55 -2.49
C GLY A 223 4.85 -17.76 -3.92
N SER A 224 3.63 -17.32 -4.23
CA SER A 224 3.15 -17.31 -5.61
C SER A 224 3.82 -16.20 -6.42
N ASN A 225 3.88 -16.40 -7.74
CA ASN A 225 4.31 -15.42 -8.73
C ASN A 225 3.12 -14.99 -9.57
N LEU A 226 2.78 -13.70 -9.48
CA LEU A 226 1.69 -13.08 -10.23
C LEU A 226 2.25 -12.12 -11.27
N ILE A 227 1.80 -12.24 -12.51
CA ILE A 227 2.11 -11.31 -13.60
C ILE A 227 0.79 -10.78 -14.15
N VAL A 228 0.62 -9.47 -14.19
CA VAL A 228 -0.58 -8.81 -14.72
C VAL A 228 -0.16 -7.94 -15.89
N GLU A 229 -0.70 -8.22 -17.06
CA GLU A 229 -0.34 -7.57 -18.31
C GLU A 229 -1.56 -6.93 -18.97
N ASP A 230 -1.37 -5.76 -19.58
CA ASP A 230 -2.38 -5.08 -20.43
C ASP A 230 -3.77 -5.01 -19.80
N SER A 231 -3.84 -4.81 -18.48
CA SER A 231 -5.04 -5.00 -17.69
C SER A 231 -5.57 -3.70 -17.09
N ASP A 232 -6.89 -3.64 -16.86
CA ASP A 232 -7.59 -2.52 -16.25
C ASP A 232 -8.32 -2.97 -14.97
N ILE A 233 -7.81 -2.56 -13.83
CA ILE A 233 -8.22 -2.99 -12.49
C ILE A 233 -8.62 -1.78 -11.66
N ALA A 234 -9.83 -1.77 -11.11
CA ALA A 234 -10.25 -0.73 -10.19
C ALA A 234 -11.11 -1.26 -9.05
N THR A 235 -10.89 -0.68 -7.87
CA THR A 235 -11.68 -0.93 -6.67
C THR A 235 -12.37 0.33 -6.18
N PHE A 236 -13.56 0.16 -5.63
CA PHE A 236 -14.37 1.24 -5.10
C PHE A 236 -14.78 0.94 -3.66
N ASN A 237 -14.83 1.97 -2.83
CA ASN A 237 -15.21 1.86 -1.43
C ASN A 237 -16.63 1.30 -1.28
N GLY A 238 -16.81 0.44 -0.29
CA GLY A 238 -18.11 0.03 0.19
C GLY A 238 -18.69 0.99 1.22
N VAL A 239 -19.89 0.67 1.66
CA VAL A 239 -20.58 1.41 2.72
C VAL A 239 -20.46 0.61 4.01
N LEU A 240 -19.86 1.22 5.01
CA LEU A 240 -19.85 0.71 6.39
C LEU A 240 -21.03 1.28 7.17
N PRO A 241 -21.49 0.60 8.25
CA PRO A 241 -22.49 1.17 9.15
C PRO A 241 -22.05 2.56 9.66
N ALA A 242 -23.01 3.46 9.85
CA ALA A 242 -22.71 4.84 10.29
C ALA A 242 -22.02 4.91 11.66
N ASP A 243 -22.23 3.90 12.49
CA ASP A 243 -21.63 3.74 13.82
C ASP A 243 -20.39 2.83 13.83
N TYR A 244 -19.87 2.47 12.64
CA TYR A 244 -18.69 1.63 12.54
C TYR A 244 -17.48 2.31 13.21
N VAL A 245 -16.87 1.60 14.13
CA VAL A 245 -15.62 2.01 14.78
C VAL A 245 -14.46 1.25 14.17
N THR A 246 -13.50 1.97 13.60
CA THR A 246 -12.35 1.35 12.93
C THR A 246 -11.56 0.46 13.89
N ASN A 247 -11.70 -0.85 13.69
CA ASN A 247 -10.90 -1.87 14.34
C ASN A 247 -9.60 -2.06 13.55
N VAL A 248 -8.45 -1.88 14.20
CA VAL A 248 -7.13 -1.99 13.55
C VAL A 248 -6.45 -3.33 13.78
N THR A 249 -7.17 -4.31 14.34
CA THR A 249 -6.67 -5.68 14.44
C THR A 249 -6.63 -6.32 13.04
N PRO A 250 -5.49 -6.88 12.62
CA PRO A 250 -5.37 -7.54 11.32
C PRO A 250 -6.46 -8.61 11.09
N GLY A 251 -7.03 -8.63 9.90
CA GLY A 251 -8.13 -9.53 9.56
C GLY A 251 -9.52 -9.10 10.03
N MET A 252 -9.60 -8.15 10.96
CA MET A 252 -10.85 -7.56 11.45
C MET A 252 -11.06 -6.15 10.88
N MET A 253 -10.02 -5.53 10.39
CA MET A 253 -10.00 -4.17 9.87
C MET A 253 -10.85 -4.06 8.60
N LYS A 254 -11.83 -3.15 8.62
CA LYS A 254 -12.72 -2.85 7.48
C LYS A 254 -12.49 -1.46 6.89
N ASP A 255 -11.67 -0.66 7.52
CA ASP A 255 -11.37 0.71 7.12
C ASP A 255 -9.91 1.04 7.39
N ALA A 256 -9.32 1.94 6.59
CA ALA A 256 -7.94 2.35 6.78
C ALA A 256 -7.75 3.01 8.15
N PRO A 257 -6.63 2.74 8.83
CA PRO A 257 -6.30 3.48 10.04
C PRO A 257 -6.05 4.96 9.71
N TRP A 258 -6.94 5.84 10.17
CA TRP A 258 -6.84 7.27 9.88
C TRP A 258 -5.54 7.90 10.41
N MET A 259 -4.95 7.32 11.44
CA MET A 259 -3.68 7.75 12.01
C MET A 259 -2.51 7.71 11.03
N LEU A 260 -2.60 6.96 9.94
CA LEU A 260 -1.63 7.01 8.86
C LEU A 260 -1.80 8.23 7.93
N GLY A 261 -2.78 9.09 8.20
CA GLY A 261 -3.13 10.22 7.35
C GLY A 261 -3.88 9.82 6.08
N ILE A 262 -4.57 8.68 6.09
CA ILE A 262 -5.36 8.15 4.98
C ILE A 262 -6.76 7.71 5.42
N ARG A 263 -7.66 7.58 4.46
CA ARG A 263 -9.02 7.03 4.64
C ARG A 263 -9.40 6.14 3.46
N GLY A 264 -10.45 5.37 3.67
CA GLY A 264 -11.04 4.48 2.66
C GLY A 264 -11.10 3.05 3.16
N ASN A 265 -11.82 2.21 2.45
CA ASN A 265 -12.06 0.85 2.87
C ASN A 265 -11.85 -0.19 1.75
N CYS A 266 -11.12 0.17 0.70
CA CYS A 266 -10.72 -0.77 -0.33
C CYS A 266 -9.22 -0.61 -0.69
N ARG A 267 -8.59 -1.74 -1.02
CA ARG A 267 -7.26 -1.82 -1.63
C ARG A 267 -7.36 -2.54 -2.96
N ALA A 268 -6.71 -2.00 -4.01
CA ALA A 268 -6.78 -2.65 -5.32
C ALA A 268 -6.01 -3.97 -5.33
N THR A 269 -4.82 -4.00 -4.72
CA THR A 269 -4.00 -5.20 -4.66
C THR A 269 -3.39 -5.41 -3.28
N ASN A 270 -3.06 -6.66 -2.94
CA ASN A 270 -2.27 -6.97 -1.76
C ASN A 270 -1.38 -8.19 -1.98
N LEU A 271 -0.11 -8.09 -1.58
CA LEU A 271 0.84 -9.19 -1.55
C LEU A 271 1.00 -9.66 -0.12
N LEU A 272 0.84 -10.95 0.10
CA LEU A 272 0.84 -11.58 1.40
C LEU A 272 1.85 -12.74 1.43
N GLY A 273 2.24 -13.14 2.63
CA GLY A 273 3.19 -14.24 2.81
C GLY A 273 4.61 -13.89 2.36
N ASN A 274 5.53 -14.84 2.59
CA ASN A 274 6.93 -14.68 2.22
C ASN A 274 7.20 -15.15 0.79
N ASP A 275 8.28 -14.67 0.18
CA ASP A 275 8.75 -15.06 -1.15
C ASP A 275 7.72 -14.82 -2.27
N THR A 276 6.75 -13.93 -2.04
CA THR A 276 5.66 -13.62 -2.97
C THR A 276 6.08 -12.52 -3.93
N ASN A 277 5.75 -12.67 -5.22
CA ASN A 277 6.09 -11.70 -6.24
C ASN A 277 4.85 -11.29 -7.03
N ALA A 278 4.77 -10.00 -7.38
CA ALA A 278 3.80 -9.49 -8.35
C ALA A 278 4.46 -8.50 -9.30
N THR A 279 4.19 -8.68 -10.59
CA THR A 279 4.64 -7.77 -11.65
C THR A 279 3.43 -7.26 -12.43
N TYR A 280 3.33 -5.94 -12.55
CA TYR A 280 2.29 -5.25 -13.32
C TYR A 280 2.94 -4.60 -14.54
N ILE A 281 2.49 -4.94 -15.74
CA ILE A 281 3.07 -4.47 -17.01
C ILE A 281 1.96 -3.82 -17.82
N ASN A 282 2.20 -2.59 -18.30
CA ASN A 282 1.27 -1.84 -19.15
C ASN A 282 -0.18 -1.86 -18.62
N SER A 283 -0.34 -1.79 -17.32
CA SER A 283 -1.64 -1.97 -16.66
C SER A 283 -2.09 -0.72 -15.93
N SER A 284 -3.41 -0.53 -15.85
CA SER A 284 -4.03 0.53 -15.06
C SER A 284 -4.61 -0.05 -13.79
N ILE A 285 -4.08 0.36 -12.65
CA ILE A 285 -4.53 -0.09 -11.34
C ILE A 285 -5.01 1.12 -10.54
N ALA A 286 -6.25 1.08 -10.09
CA ALA A 286 -6.87 2.17 -9.36
C ALA A 286 -7.61 1.72 -8.10
N ALA A 287 -7.58 2.55 -7.07
CA ALA A 287 -8.44 2.42 -5.90
C ALA A 287 -9.11 3.75 -5.60
N GLU A 288 -10.33 3.71 -5.08
CA GLU A 288 -11.02 4.93 -4.65
C GLU A 288 -10.42 5.49 -3.36
N GLY A 289 -10.03 4.62 -2.42
CA GLY A 289 -9.40 5.03 -1.18
C GLY A 289 -8.41 3.98 -0.68
N TRP A 290 -7.86 4.17 0.53
CA TRP A 290 -6.87 3.35 1.21
C TRP A 290 -5.58 3.16 0.39
N GLY A 291 -5.54 2.26 -0.60
CA GLY A 291 -4.29 2.03 -1.33
C GLY A 291 -4.43 1.28 -2.64
N VAL A 292 -3.45 1.45 -3.52
CA VAL A 292 -3.44 0.82 -4.84
C VAL A 292 -2.60 -0.45 -4.82
N LEU A 293 -1.29 -0.34 -4.60
CA LEU A 293 -0.35 -1.45 -4.57
C LEU A 293 0.12 -1.66 -3.13
N SER A 294 -0.15 -2.82 -2.55
CA SER A 294 0.18 -3.08 -1.15
C SER A 294 0.99 -4.35 -0.99
N ILE A 295 1.92 -4.34 -0.03
CA ILE A 295 2.61 -5.51 0.47
C ILE A 295 2.37 -5.59 1.97
N ASP A 296 1.78 -6.69 2.43
CA ASP A 296 1.62 -7.00 3.86
C ASP A 296 2.45 -8.24 4.22
N SER A 297 3.70 -8.27 3.78
CA SER A 297 4.64 -9.36 4.05
C SER A 297 5.92 -8.84 4.67
N SER A 298 6.60 -9.68 5.43
CA SER A 298 7.81 -9.31 6.17
C SER A 298 9.11 -9.77 5.53
N ARG A 299 9.10 -10.64 4.52
CA ARG A 299 10.32 -11.23 3.97
C ARG A 299 10.25 -11.50 2.47
N ASN A 300 11.32 -11.04 1.76
CA ASN A 300 11.62 -11.39 0.39
C ASN A 300 10.40 -11.27 -0.56
N THR A 301 9.67 -10.17 -0.46
CA THR A 301 8.47 -9.91 -1.25
C THR A 301 8.75 -8.79 -2.22
N HIS A 302 8.46 -9.01 -3.49
CA HIS A 302 8.77 -8.07 -4.55
C HIS A 302 7.50 -7.66 -5.31
N LEU A 303 7.33 -6.37 -5.45
CA LEU A 303 6.31 -5.76 -6.30
C LEU A 303 7.02 -4.92 -7.36
N THR A 304 6.73 -5.18 -8.62
CA THR A 304 7.28 -4.40 -9.73
C THR A 304 6.15 -3.87 -10.61
N ALA A 305 6.19 -2.58 -10.95
CA ALA A 305 5.30 -1.99 -11.93
C ALA A 305 6.12 -1.39 -13.08
N ILE A 306 5.80 -1.81 -14.30
CA ILE A 306 6.48 -1.42 -15.53
C ILE A 306 5.44 -0.77 -16.46
N ASP A 307 5.69 0.45 -16.93
CA ASP A 307 4.78 1.17 -17.84
C ASP A 307 3.32 1.17 -17.37
N SER A 308 3.10 1.23 -16.06
CA SER A 308 1.77 1.08 -15.45
C SER A 308 1.27 2.38 -14.82
N ARG A 309 -0.07 2.51 -14.74
CA ARG A 309 -0.74 3.63 -14.06
C ARG A 309 -1.24 3.20 -12.69
N ILE A 310 -0.87 3.96 -11.67
CA ILE A 310 -1.18 3.73 -10.27
C ILE A 310 -1.96 4.93 -9.75
N SER A 311 -3.26 4.76 -9.47
CA SER A 311 -4.14 5.91 -9.24
C SER A 311 -5.03 5.75 -8.02
N ILE A 312 -5.14 6.81 -7.22
CA ILE A 312 -6.22 7.01 -6.26
C ILE A 312 -7.26 7.93 -6.92
N THR A 313 -8.48 7.43 -7.09
CA THR A 313 -9.57 8.17 -7.75
C THR A 313 -10.37 9.04 -6.79
N GLY A 314 -10.30 8.75 -5.49
CA GLY A 314 -10.94 9.53 -4.44
C GLY A 314 -10.03 10.62 -3.84
N THR A 315 -10.34 10.98 -2.61
CA THR A 315 -9.68 12.12 -1.93
C THR A 315 -8.56 11.70 -0.98
N SER A 316 -8.39 10.42 -0.70
CA SER A 316 -7.41 9.90 0.26
C SER A 316 -6.89 8.54 -0.18
N GLY A 317 -5.63 8.25 0.11
CA GLY A 317 -4.98 6.97 -0.14
C GLY A 317 -3.58 7.08 -0.72
N TYR A 318 -2.89 5.93 -0.77
CA TYR A 318 -1.51 5.82 -1.23
C TYR A 318 -1.40 5.05 -2.56
N GLY A 319 -0.30 5.30 -3.27
CA GLY A 319 0.05 4.56 -4.48
C GLY A 319 0.63 3.19 -4.17
N SER A 320 1.59 3.10 -3.24
CA SER A 320 2.20 1.82 -2.84
C SER A 320 2.54 1.79 -1.36
N TYR A 321 2.57 0.59 -0.79
CA TYR A 321 2.96 0.32 0.59
C TYR A 321 4.03 -0.78 0.65
N ALA A 322 5.20 -0.43 1.18
CA ALA A 322 6.35 -1.32 1.33
C ALA A 322 6.59 -1.62 2.81
N ILE A 323 6.46 -2.88 3.21
CA ILE A 323 6.60 -3.29 4.61
C ILE A 323 7.64 -4.40 4.77
N GLY A 324 8.35 -4.39 5.88
CA GLY A 324 9.34 -5.41 6.22
C GLY A 324 10.48 -5.48 5.20
N ASN A 325 11.02 -6.68 4.95
CA ASN A 325 12.03 -6.87 3.92
C ASN A 325 11.38 -7.05 2.54
N SER A 326 10.87 -5.96 1.98
CA SER A 326 10.22 -5.93 0.68
C SER A 326 10.88 -4.93 -0.28
N LEU A 327 10.66 -5.14 -1.57
CA LEU A 327 11.07 -4.23 -2.64
C LEU A 327 9.87 -3.84 -3.50
N ASN A 328 9.61 -2.55 -3.60
CA ASN A 328 8.66 -1.97 -4.53
C ASN A 328 9.44 -1.24 -5.62
N ALA A 329 9.34 -1.68 -6.88
CA ALA A 329 10.11 -1.15 -7.98
C ALA A 329 9.19 -0.60 -9.09
N PHE A 330 9.49 0.61 -9.56
CA PHE A 330 8.65 1.34 -10.52
C PHE A 330 9.51 1.80 -11.68
N TYR A 331 9.21 1.31 -12.88
CA TYR A 331 9.96 1.64 -14.09
C TYR A 331 9.00 2.12 -15.17
N GLY A 332 9.15 3.38 -15.57
CA GLY A 332 8.28 3.99 -16.57
C GLY A 332 6.81 4.11 -16.14
N SER A 333 6.52 4.02 -14.86
CA SER A 333 5.15 4.03 -14.34
C SER A 333 4.71 5.42 -13.90
N THR A 334 3.40 5.66 -13.92
CA THR A 334 2.83 6.96 -13.54
C THR A 334 1.95 6.80 -12.30
N PHE A 335 2.25 7.58 -11.27
CA PHE A 335 1.42 7.72 -10.07
C PHE A 335 0.55 8.97 -10.19
N ASN A 336 -0.71 8.84 -9.80
CA ASN A 336 -1.62 9.95 -9.59
C ASN A 336 -2.42 9.70 -8.30
N VAL A 337 -1.91 10.18 -7.17
CA VAL A 337 -2.37 9.76 -5.84
C VAL A 337 -2.75 10.92 -4.94
N ALA A 338 -3.52 10.61 -3.90
CA ALA A 338 -4.09 11.62 -3.03
C ALA A 338 -3.16 12.04 -1.89
N ASP A 339 -2.60 11.07 -1.15
CA ASP A 339 -1.85 11.37 0.08
C ASP A 339 -0.37 11.05 -0.06
N TYR A 340 -0.02 9.80 -0.36
CA TYR A 340 1.37 9.36 -0.42
C TYR A 340 1.62 8.59 -1.72
N GLY A 341 2.73 8.91 -2.39
CA GLY A 341 3.21 8.07 -3.48
C GLY A 341 3.54 6.68 -2.97
N VAL A 342 4.42 6.59 -1.97
CA VAL A 342 4.80 5.36 -1.30
C VAL A 342 4.85 5.56 0.22
N ILE A 343 4.34 4.59 0.97
CA ILE A 343 4.56 4.46 2.41
C ILE A 343 5.59 3.36 2.65
N ILE A 344 6.62 3.64 3.45
CA ILE A 344 7.68 2.69 3.81
C ILE A 344 7.61 2.36 5.30
N THR A 345 7.53 1.07 5.61
CA THR A 345 7.57 0.53 6.97
C THR A 345 8.55 -0.64 7.01
N GLY A 346 9.85 -0.35 6.89
CA GLY A 346 10.93 -1.35 6.84
C GLY A 346 11.29 -1.83 5.42
N GLY A 347 10.54 -1.43 4.40
CA GLY A 347 10.76 -1.85 3.01
C GLY A 347 11.63 -0.89 2.21
N ASN A 348 11.75 -1.17 0.92
CA ASN A 348 12.55 -0.40 -0.02
C ASN A 348 11.71 -0.02 -1.25
N ALA A 349 12.01 1.15 -1.83
CA ALA A 349 11.41 1.55 -3.09
C ALA A 349 12.47 2.00 -4.09
N VAL A 350 12.25 1.70 -5.38
CA VAL A 350 13.12 2.09 -6.49
C VAL A 350 12.28 2.72 -7.59
N PHE A 351 12.72 3.86 -8.08
CA PHE A 351 12.10 4.57 -9.19
C PHE A 351 13.11 4.77 -10.31
N GLY A 352 12.73 4.41 -11.53
CA GLY A 352 13.59 4.56 -12.71
C GLY A 352 12.78 4.59 -14.00
N ALA A 353 13.47 4.60 -15.14
CA ALA A 353 12.86 4.59 -16.48
C ALA A 353 12.76 3.16 -17.02
N SER A 354 11.76 2.93 -17.86
CA SER A 354 11.58 1.70 -18.64
C SER A 354 12.47 1.70 -19.90
N THR A 355 13.81 1.82 -19.71
CA THR A 355 14.74 1.76 -20.83
C THR A 355 14.85 0.34 -21.38
N PRO A 356 15.30 0.13 -22.65
CA PRO A 356 15.49 -1.21 -23.20
C PRO A 356 16.43 -2.08 -22.36
N ALA A 357 17.49 -1.49 -21.81
CA ALA A 357 18.41 -2.19 -20.91
C ALA A 357 17.75 -2.62 -19.62
N THR A 358 16.96 -1.73 -19.00
CA THR A 358 16.18 -2.03 -17.80
C THR A 358 15.15 -3.13 -18.07
N LEU A 359 14.42 -3.05 -19.18
CA LEU A 359 13.39 -4.03 -19.53
C LEU A 359 13.98 -5.44 -19.76
N ARG A 360 15.10 -5.56 -20.50
CA ARG A 360 15.77 -6.84 -20.67
C ARG A 360 16.25 -7.42 -19.33
N ARG A 361 16.91 -6.61 -18.52
CA ARG A 361 17.33 -7.02 -17.17
C ARG A 361 16.15 -7.52 -16.32
N LEU A 362 15.05 -6.79 -16.29
CA LEU A 362 13.85 -7.19 -15.53
C LEU A 362 13.21 -8.45 -16.10
N ASN A 363 13.17 -8.61 -17.42
CA ASN A 363 12.67 -9.83 -18.06
C ASN A 363 13.45 -11.07 -17.59
N ASP A 364 14.77 -10.96 -17.50
CA ASP A 364 15.65 -12.03 -17.05
C ASP A 364 15.53 -12.29 -15.54
N GLU A 365 15.61 -11.22 -14.72
CA GLU A 365 15.57 -11.31 -13.27
C GLU A 365 14.23 -11.81 -12.73
N LEU A 366 13.12 -11.30 -13.27
CA LEU A 366 11.76 -11.63 -12.85
C LEU A 366 11.18 -12.83 -13.62
N LYS A 367 11.90 -13.35 -14.61
CA LYS A 367 11.50 -14.49 -15.46
C LYS A 367 10.13 -14.25 -16.12
N LEU A 368 9.96 -13.05 -16.69
CA LEU A 368 8.68 -12.66 -17.30
C LEU A 368 8.38 -13.44 -18.57
N GLY A 369 9.40 -13.93 -19.27
CA GLY A 369 9.23 -14.71 -20.50
C GLY A 369 8.80 -13.89 -21.71
N LEU A 370 8.96 -12.55 -21.64
CA LEU A 370 8.61 -11.65 -22.73
C LEU A 370 9.58 -11.80 -23.92
N SER A 371 9.05 -11.89 -25.12
CA SER A 371 9.81 -11.87 -26.36
C SER A 371 10.32 -10.43 -26.67
N GLU A 372 11.33 -10.32 -27.51
CA GLU A 372 11.87 -9.01 -27.95
C GLU A 372 10.79 -8.08 -28.57
N PRO A 373 9.83 -8.58 -29.39
CA PRO A 373 8.70 -7.75 -29.83
C PRO A 373 7.84 -7.23 -28.67
N GLN A 374 7.54 -8.03 -27.66
CA GLN A 374 6.77 -7.61 -26.47
C GLN A 374 7.56 -6.59 -25.65
N LEU A 375 8.85 -6.82 -25.38
CA LEU A 375 9.71 -5.84 -24.71
C LEU A 375 9.77 -4.51 -25.46
N SER A 376 9.83 -4.54 -26.79
CA SER A 376 9.85 -3.36 -27.63
C SER A 376 8.52 -2.61 -27.68
N ALA A 377 7.41 -3.28 -27.38
CA ALA A 377 6.08 -2.69 -27.31
C ALA A 377 5.83 -1.91 -25.99
N ILE A 378 6.60 -2.22 -24.94
CA ILE A 378 6.54 -1.48 -23.67
C ILE A 378 7.06 -0.07 -23.90
N LYS A 379 6.30 0.92 -23.47
CA LYS A 379 6.64 2.32 -23.67
C LYS A 379 7.90 2.70 -22.88
N GLN A 380 8.86 3.29 -23.55
CA GLN A 380 10.07 3.80 -22.93
C GLN A 380 9.80 5.20 -22.37
N GLN A 381 9.75 5.31 -21.07
CA GLN A 381 9.45 6.57 -20.39
C GLN A 381 9.99 6.59 -18.96
N PRO A 382 10.16 7.79 -18.35
CA PRO A 382 10.49 7.89 -16.93
C PRO A 382 9.33 7.47 -16.06
N THR A 383 9.62 7.13 -14.80
CA THR A 383 8.59 7.08 -13.79
C THR A 383 8.23 8.49 -13.35
N VAL A 384 6.93 8.77 -13.27
CA VAL A 384 6.40 10.07 -12.84
C VAL A 384 5.50 9.87 -11.64
N LEU A 385 5.81 10.52 -10.54
CA LEU A 385 5.02 10.49 -9.32
C LEU A 385 4.36 11.84 -9.09
N HIS A 386 3.04 11.89 -9.32
CA HIS A 386 2.19 13.00 -8.90
C HIS A 386 1.45 12.62 -7.62
N SER A 387 1.69 13.36 -6.55
CA SER A 387 0.95 13.25 -5.30
C SER A 387 0.40 14.59 -4.86
N ARG A 388 -0.86 14.64 -4.45
CA ARG A 388 -1.45 15.88 -3.94
C ARG A 388 -0.86 16.32 -2.59
N ARG A 389 -0.21 15.39 -1.87
CA ARG A 389 0.44 15.66 -0.58
C ARG A 389 1.91 15.27 -0.61
N PHE A 390 2.27 14.06 -0.23
CA PHE A 390 3.65 13.63 -0.02
C PHE A 390 4.12 12.65 -1.09
N GLY A 391 5.41 12.70 -1.42
CA GLY A 391 6.00 11.71 -2.31
C GLY A 391 6.19 10.37 -1.60
N VAL A 392 7.15 10.28 -0.71
CA VAL A 392 7.41 9.08 0.10
C VAL A 392 7.33 9.42 1.58
N MET A 393 6.66 8.58 2.35
CA MET A 393 6.58 8.69 3.80
C MET A 393 7.16 7.44 4.47
N TRP A 394 8.05 7.65 5.44
CA TRP A 394 8.57 6.58 6.29
C TRP A 394 7.83 6.56 7.62
N HIS A 395 7.33 5.38 7.94
CA HIS A 395 6.74 5.04 9.23
C HIS A 395 7.55 3.95 9.97
N GLY A 396 8.58 3.44 9.33
CA GLY A 396 9.60 2.50 9.80
C GLY A 396 10.83 2.63 8.92
N ASP A 397 11.96 2.05 9.33
CA ASP A 397 13.23 2.17 8.60
C ASP A 397 13.11 1.63 7.17
N GLY A 398 13.90 2.15 6.25
CA GLY A 398 13.90 1.67 4.87
C GLY A 398 14.61 2.62 3.92
N SER A 399 14.60 2.28 2.63
CA SER A 399 15.33 3.06 1.62
C SER A 399 14.51 3.41 0.39
N VAL A 400 14.92 4.52 -0.26
CA VAL A 400 14.43 4.93 -1.57
C VAL A 400 15.60 5.24 -2.48
N LYS A 401 15.51 4.76 -3.73
CA LYS A 401 16.39 5.16 -4.83
C LYS A 401 15.56 5.81 -5.93
N VAL A 402 15.95 7.02 -6.31
CA VAL A 402 15.35 7.79 -7.40
C VAL A 402 16.42 8.03 -8.45
N GLY A 403 16.19 7.61 -9.67
CA GLY A 403 17.13 7.79 -10.79
C GLY A 403 16.45 7.76 -12.15
N ASP A 404 17.24 7.74 -13.22
CA ASP A 404 16.80 7.53 -14.61
C ASP A 404 15.59 8.40 -15.03
N ASP A 405 15.76 9.70 -15.10
CA ASP A 405 14.76 10.69 -15.54
C ASP A 405 13.47 10.73 -14.68
N THR A 406 13.45 10.08 -13.55
CA THR A 406 12.29 10.06 -12.65
C THR A 406 11.86 11.45 -12.22
N VAL A 407 10.56 11.73 -12.24
CA VAL A 407 9.99 13.00 -11.83
C VAL A 407 9.11 12.81 -10.59
N PHE A 408 9.43 13.52 -9.52
CA PHE A 408 8.54 13.70 -8.38
C PHE A 408 7.92 15.10 -8.42
N ASP A 409 6.59 15.13 -8.45
CA ASP A 409 5.79 16.35 -8.36
C ASP A 409 4.80 16.19 -7.22
N THR A 410 5.09 16.81 -6.08
CA THR A 410 4.32 16.65 -4.84
C THR A 410 3.73 17.97 -4.40
N GLY A 411 2.47 17.96 -3.99
CA GLY A 411 1.80 19.18 -3.50
C GLY A 411 2.34 19.66 -2.14
N LEU A 412 2.97 18.76 -1.39
CA LEU A 412 3.69 19.04 -0.14
C LEU A 412 5.11 18.48 -0.24
N THR A 413 5.66 18.01 0.89
CA THR A 413 7.03 17.50 1.02
C THR A 413 7.26 16.23 0.17
N SER A 414 8.41 16.18 -0.51
CA SER A 414 8.76 15.00 -1.32
C SER A 414 9.11 13.78 -0.47
N PHE A 415 9.84 13.96 0.64
CA PHE A 415 10.27 12.88 1.53
C PHE A 415 9.97 13.23 2.99
N LEU A 416 8.95 12.60 3.56
CA LEU A 416 8.51 12.78 4.94
C LEU A 416 8.96 11.60 5.80
N VAL A 417 9.78 11.83 6.83
CA VAL A 417 10.29 10.79 7.73
C VAL A 417 9.72 11.01 9.13
N LYS A 418 8.90 10.06 9.59
CA LYS A 418 8.21 10.12 10.89
C LYS A 418 8.90 9.20 11.91
N GLY A 419 9.89 9.73 12.64
CA GLY A 419 10.58 9.00 13.72
C GLY A 419 11.34 7.75 13.30
N ALA A 420 11.58 7.55 12.02
CA ALA A 420 12.27 6.40 11.43
C ALA A 420 13.67 6.75 10.94
N GLY A 421 14.52 5.75 10.69
CA GLY A 421 15.73 5.89 9.89
C GLY A 421 15.37 5.78 8.41
N ALA A 422 16.08 6.54 7.57
CA ALA A 422 15.82 6.49 6.14
C ALA A 422 17.11 6.64 5.34
N THR A 423 17.22 5.89 4.23
CA THR A 423 18.28 6.10 3.23
C THR A 423 17.61 6.58 1.94
N ILE A 424 17.92 7.80 1.53
CA ILE A 424 17.37 8.45 0.35
C ILE A 424 18.52 8.69 -0.62
N SER A 425 18.52 8.05 -1.77
CA SER A 425 19.52 8.22 -2.82
C SER A 425 18.86 8.78 -4.07
N ILE A 426 19.31 9.94 -4.52
CA ILE A 426 18.80 10.63 -5.70
C ILE A 426 19.94 10.80 -6.69
N ASP A 427 19.80 10.14 -7.84
CA ASP A 427 20.75 10.21 -8.93
C ASP A 427 20.18 11.08 -10.06
N GLY A 428 20.65 12.32 -10.15
CA GLY A 428 20.26 13.28 -11.18
C GLY A 428 21.14 13.23 -12.43
N THR A 429 22.16 12.38 -12.47
CA THR A 429 23.09 12.27 -13.63
C THR A 429 22.37 11.89 -14.93
N ARG A 430 21.18 11.32 -14.80
CA ARG A 430 20.31 10.90 -15.91
C ARG A 430 18.94 11.56 -15.84
N GLY A 431 18.86 12.80 -15.31
CA GLY A 431 17.72 13.68 -15.47
C GLY A 431 16.64 13.61 -14.38
N ALA A 432 16.88 12.97 -13.22
CA ALA A 432 15.90 12.96 -12.12
C ALA A 432 15.54 14.39 -11.67
N GLN A 433 14.24 14.63 -11.43
CA GLN A 433 13.68 15.93 -11.06
C GLN A 433 12.77 15.79 -9.83
N LEU A 434 12.87 16.75 -8.92
CA LEU A 434 12.06 16.82 -7.71
C LEU A 434 11.44 18.21 -7.57
N HIS A 435 10.12 18.22 -7.39
CA HIS A 435 9.36 19.41 -7.07
C HIS A 435 8.48 19.16 -5.84
N ALA A 436 8.63 19.98 -4.80
CA ALA A 436 7.80 19.99 -3.62
C ALA A 436 7.01 21.29 -3.55
N GLY A 437 5.68 21.22 -3.61
CA GLY A 437 4.81 22.39 -3.67
C GLY A 437 4.89 23.31 -2.44
N ASN A 438 5.30 22.79 -1.29
CA ASN A 438 5.59 23.57 -0.08
C ASN A 438 7.08 23.98 0.03
N GLY A 439 7.91 23.69 -0.98
CA GLY A 439 9.33 24.01 -0.98
C GLY A 439 10.21 23.08 -0.12
N VAL A 440 9.64 22.06 0.56
CA VAL A 440 10.39 21.18 1.45
C VAL A 440 10.65 19.82 0.78
N ILE A 441 11.90 19.54 0.48
CA ILE A 441 12.31 18.27 -0.12
C ILE A 441 12.33 17.15 0.93
N VAL A 442 12.95 17.40 2.08
CA VAL A 442 13.05 16.42 3.17
C VAL A 442 12.58 17.03 4.48
N GLN A 443 11.63 16.39 5.11
CA GLN A 443 11.14 16.71 6.43
C GLN A 443 11.31 15.52 7.36
N VAL A 444 12.08 15.68 8.43
CA VAL A 444 12.19 14.71 9.52
C VAL A 444 11.46 15.26 10.73
N ILE A 445 10.49 14.50 11.25
CA ILE A 445 9.72 14.82 12.46
C ILE A 445 9.63 13.61 13.38
N ASP A 446 9.21 13.82 14.62
CA ASP A 446 8.75 12.70 15.46
C ASP A 446 7.50 12.08 14.81
N ASN A 447 7.24 10.81 15.14
CA ASN A 447 6.01 10.19 14.69
C ASN A 447 4.80 10.90 15.31
N ASP A 448 3.99 11.50 14.47
CA ASP A 448 2.76 12.22 14.83
C ASP A 448 1.49 11.37 14.75
N ASP A 449 1.64 10.07 14.47
CA ASP A 449 0.52 9.15 14.43
C ASP A 449 0.04 8.87 15.87
N PRO A 450 -1.25 9.11 16.19
CA PRO A 450 -1.74 9.01 17.56
C PRO A 450 -1.79 7.58 18.12
N GLY A 451 -1.67 6.58 17.27
CA GLY A 451 -1.77 5.17 17.66
C GLY A 451 -3.20 4.72 17.98
N PRO A 452 -3.44 3.40 18.05
CA PRO A 452 -4.71 2.85 18.48
C PRO A 452 -4.86 2.95 20.01
N VAL A 453 -6.11 2.91 20.47
CA VAL A 453 -6.45 2.68 21.87
C VAL A 453 -7.20 1.37 22.03
N THR A 454 -7.12 0.74 23.19
CA THR A 454 -7.87 -0.50 23.47
C THR A 454 -9.18 -0.16 24.16
N VAL A 455 -10.29 -0.59 23.58
CA VAL A 455 -11.64 -0.47 24.14
C VAL A 455 -12.24 -1.88 24.18
N ASP A 456 -12.64 -2.34 25.34
CA ASP A 456 -13.23 -3.67 25.55
C ASP A 456 -12.38 -4.82 24.93
N GLY A 457 -11.06 -4.72 25.04
CA GLY A 457 -10.12 -5.72 24.51
C GLY A 457 -9.85 -5.63 23.01
N VAL A 458 -10.45 -4.68 22.29
CA VAL A 458 -10.27 -4.48 20.87
C VAL A 458 -9.42 -3.24 20.63
N MET A 459 -8.42 -3.34 19.77
CA MET A 459 -7.65 -2.18 19.29
C MET A 459 -8.49 -1.39 18.29
N VAL A 460 -8.82 -0.15 18.62
CA VAL A 460 -9.63 0.75 17.81
C VAL A 460 -8.88 2.03 17.50
N ASN A 461 -9.10 2.57 16.33
CA ASN A 461 -8.47 3.80 15.86
C ASN A 461 -9.16 5.05 16.41
N LYS A 462 -9.03 5.26 17.73
CA LYS A 462 -9.59 6.42 18.46
C LYS A 462 -8.53 7.25 19.18
N GLY A 463 -7.24 7.03 18.90
CA GLY A 463 -6.17 7.87 19.42
C GLY A 463 -6.31 9.31 18.96
N VAL A 464 -5.66 10.24 19.67
CA VAL A 464 -5.63 11.67 19.33
C VAL A 464 -4.18 12.13 19.48
N TYR A 465 -3.67 12.82 18.47
CA TYR A 465 -2.36 13.46 18.56
C TYR A 465 -2.47 14.74 19.36
N HIS A 466 -1.50 14.99 20.21
CA HIS A 466 -1.35 16.23 20.95
C HIS A 466 0.03 16.84 20.68
N GLU A 467 0.05 18.10 20.27
CA GLU A 467 1.29 18.83 20.08
C GLU A 467 2.08 18.89 21.39
N PRO A 468 3.38 18.50 21.41
CA PRO A 468 4.20 18.57 22.61
C PRO A 468 4.41 20.01 23.06
N THR A 469 4.07 20.32 24.29
CA THR A 469 4.22 21.69 24.87
C THR A 469 5.57 21.92 25.55
N ALA A 470 6.21 20.85 26.07
CA ALA A 470 7.51 20.96 26.73
C ALA A 470 8.64 21.10 25.68
N ALA A 471 9.69 21.83 26.00
CA ALA A 471 10.92 21.82 25.19
C ALA A 471 11.54 20.41 25.15
N PRO A 472 12.24 20.02 24.08
CA PRO A 472 12.94 18.74 24.02
C PRO A 472 14.06 18.71 25.08
N GLU A 473 14.12 17.63 25.84
CA GLU A 473 15.21 17.40 26.78
C GLU A 473 16.43 16.84 26.04
N LYS A 474 17.60 17.42 26.27
CA LYS A 474 18.84 16.98 25.63
C LYS A 474 19.21 15.59 26.12
N LEU A 475 19.42 14.67 25.19
CA LEU A 475 19.89 13.32 25.47
C LEU A 475 21.41 13.33 25.68
N ALA A 476 21.86 12.78 26.81
CA ALA A 476 23.28 12.79 27.19
C ALA A 476 24.15 11.94 26.25
N ASP A 477 23.61 10.83 25.75
CA ASP A 477 24.35 9.82 24.99
C ASP A 477 24.14 9.92 23.47
N PHE A 478 23.58 11.04 22.98
CA PHE A 478 23.37 11.24 21.54
C PHE A 478 24.24 12.40 21.02
N ASP A 479 25.24 12.06 20.20
CA ASP A 479 26.15 13.03 19.58
C ASP A 479 25.56 13.57 18.28
N VAL A 480 25.07 14.79 18.32
CA VAL A 480 24.50 15.48 17.15
C VAL A 480 25.53 15.88 16.10
N THR A 481 26.84 15.68 16.35
CA THR A 481 27.93 16.05 15.43
C THR A 481 28.52 14.85 14.68
N GLN A 482 28.01 13.64 14.93
CA GLN A 482 28.49 12.40 14.31
C GLN A 482 27.34 11.63 13.66
N THR A 483 27.67 10.82 12.67
CA THR A 483 26.68 9.93 12.02
C THR A 483 26.42 8.70 12.87
N HIS A 484 25.17 8.26 12.88
CA HIS A 484 24.70 7.05 13.55
C HIS A 484 24.03 6.10 12.53
N ALA A 485 24.02 4.81 12.80
CA ALA A 485 23.46 3.80 11.89
C ALA A 485 21.96 3.99 11.62
N THR A 486 21.27 4.70 12.52
CA THR A 486 19.82 4.94 12.44
C THR A 486 19.45 6.32 11.90
N ASP A 487 20.41 7.09 11.42
CA ASP A 487 20.19 8.44 10.91
C ASP A 487 19.38 8.45 9.60
N VAL A 488 18.85 9.62 9.29
CA VAL A 488 18.27 9.90 7.98
C VAL A 488 19.40 10.37 7.06
N VAL A 489 19.75 9.56 6.07
CA VAL A 489 20.85 9.85 5.14
C VAL A 489 20.29 10.16 3.77
N VAL A 490 20.59 11.34 3.27
CA VAL A 490 20.20 11.81 1.92
C VAL A 490 21.47 11.99 1.09
N THR A 491 21.57 11.30 -0.03
CA THR A 491 22.64 11.46 -1.00
C THR A 491 22.07 12.03 -2.30
N LEU A 492 22.57 13.19 -2.70
CA LEU A 492 22.25 13.85 -3.96
C LEU A 492 23.46 13.74 -4.89
N THR A 493 23.30 13.12 -6.05
CA THR A 493 24.36 12.94 -7.02
C THR A 493 23.98 13.55 -8.36
N GLY A 494 24.77 14.48 -8.88
CA GLY A 494 24.63 15.05 -10.21
C GLY A 494 23.30 15.79 -10.47
N ILE A 495 22.68 16.36 -9.42
CA ILE A 495 21.38 17.01 -9.51
C ILE A 495 21.45 18.53 -9.30
N THR A 496 20.60 19.26 -10.01
CA THR A 496 20.28 20.66 -9.69
C THR A 496 18.91 20.70 -9.02
N LEU A 497 18.85 21.14 -7.76
CA LEU A 497 17.67 21.09 -6.92
C LEU A 497 17.41 22.40 -6.19
N ALA A 498 16.15 22.80 -6.09
CA ALA A 498 15.70 23.88 -5.23
C ALA A 498 14.75 23.34 -4.17
N GLY A 499 14.98 23.67 -2.90
CA GLY A 499 14.11 23.29 -1.78
C GLY A 499 14.87 23.05 -0.49
N ASP A 500 14.11 22.91 0.58
CA ASP A 500 14.58 22.90 1.95
C ASP A 500 14.64 21.50 2.55
N PHE A 501 15.53 21.33 3.54
CA PHE A 501 15.77 20.09 4.27
C PHE A 501 15.73 20.40 5.77
N TYR A 502 14.77 19.83 6.48
CA TYR A 502 14.59 20.10 7.91
C TYR A 502 14.65 18.84 8.76
N ASN A 503 15.40 18.91 9.84
CA ASN A 503 15.35 17.93 10.92
C ASN A 503 14.70 18.56 12.15
N ALA A 504 13.48 18.15 12.43
CA ALA A 504 12.70 18.67 13.57
C ALA A 504 12.35 17.56 14.58
N ILE A 505 13.10 16.47 14.59
CA ILE A 505 12.92 15.40 15.58
C ILE A 505 13.29 15.93 16.96
N ARG A 506 12.44 15.68 17.95
CA ARG A 506 12.67 16.18 19.31
C ARG A 506 13.48 15.20 20.13
N GLY A 507 13.33 13.91 19.86
CA GLY A 507 13.91 12.84 20.66
C GLY A 507 13.45 12.86 22.11
N GLY A 508 13.53 11.76 22.78
CA GLY A 508 13.10 11.63 24.17
C GLY A 508 12.00 10.59 24.36
N ALA A 509 11.73 10.17 25.58
CA ALA A 509 10.66 9.23 25.87
C ALA A 509 9.31 9.95 25.64
N ALA A 510 8.49 9.44 24.71
CA ALA A 510 7.11 9.88 24.61
C ALA A 510 6.42 9.63 25.96
N LYS A 511 6.16 10.68 26.71
CA LYS A 511 5.26 10.67 27.85
C LYS A 511 3.82 10.68 27.34
N GLY A 512 3.40 9.58 26.72
CA GLY A 512 2.06 9.40 26.20
C GLY A 512 1.86 7.94 25.89
N GLY A 513 1.34 7.20 26.87
CA GLY A 513 1.08 5.80 26.97
C GLY A 513 0.85 4.99 25.69
N ALA A 514 1.88 4.33 25.21
CA ALA A 514 1.64 3.01 24.68
C ALA A 514 1.37 2.08 25.88
N PRO A 515 0.37 1.19 25.85
CA PRO A 515 0.16 0.23 26.93
C PRO A 515 1.44 -0.58 27.13
N ALA A 516 1.94 -0.64 28.35
CA ALA A 516 3.00 -1.55 28.76
C ALA A 516 2.55 -2.98 28.43
N GLY A 517 3.14 -3.62 27.41
CA GLY A 517 2.80 -4.99 27.03
C GLY A 517 3.28 -5.46 25.68
N MET A 518 3.69 -4.59 24.77
CA MET A 518 4.25 -5.01 23.47
C MET A 518 5.74 -4.72 23.42
N GLY A 519 6.52 -5.67 23.92
CA GLY A 519 7.97 -5.65 23.89
C GLY A 519 8.50 -5.65 22.45
N SER A 520 9.45 -4.77 22.21
CA SER A 520 10.35 -4.78 21.07
C SER A 520 10.98 -6.18 20.94
N LEU A 521 10.67 -6.87 19.86
CA LEU A 521 11.52 -7.97 19.40
C LEU A 521 12.75 -7.34 18.70
N GLY A 522 13.81 -7.18 19.47
CA GLY A 522 15.12 -6.81 18.96
C GLY A 522 15.68 -7.87 18.01
N PRO A 523 16.69 -7.55 17.19
CA PRO A 523 17.36 -8.52 16.35
C PRO A 523 18.20 -9.44 17.22
N GLY A 524 17.76 -10.68 17.42
CA GLY A 524 18.54 -11.69 18.13
C GLY A 524 17.72 -12.71 18.89
N ALA A 525 17.05 -13.60 18.19
CA ALA A 525 16.67 -14.90 18.74
C ALA A 525 16.99 -15.97 17.69
N THR A 526 18.25 -16.40 17.67
CA THR A 526 18.66 -17.67 17.09
C THR A 526 18.34 -18.77 18.08
N GLY A 527 17.61 -19.81 17.63
CA GLY A 527 17.66 -21.13 18.25
C GLY A 527 16.39 -21.61 18.92
N ALA A 528 15.53 -22.29 18.19
CA ALA A 528 14.81 -23.47 18.66
C ALA A 528 14.64 -24.44 17.48
N PRO A 529 14.83 -25.76 17.69
CA PRO A 529 14.91 -26.74 16.62
C PRO A 529 13.54 -27.04 16.02
N ALA A 530 13.54 -27.24 14.69
CA ALA A 530 12.38 -27.65 13.92
C ALA A 530 11.91 -29.06 14.30
N GLY A 531 10.65 -29.19 14.69
CA GLY A 531 9.91 -30.44 14.71
C GLY A 531 9.26 -30.67 13.34
N PRO A 532 9.08 -31.93 12.88
CA PRO A 532 8.62 -32.21 11.53
C PRO A 532 7.11 -32.18 11.40
N GLY A 533 6.62 -31.51 10.38
CA GLY A 533 5.45 -31.88 9.63
C GLY A 533 4.13 -31.20 9.93
N GLY A 534 3.75 -30.28 9.05
CA GLY A 534 2.38 -29.81 8.78
C GLY A 534 2.41 -28.71 7.74
N PRO A 535 1.64 -28.78 6.66
CA PRO A 535 1.58 -27.69 5.69
C PRO A 535 0.67 -26.60 6.23
N GLY A 536 1.18 -25.41 6.39
CA GLY A 536 0.37 -24.22 6.57
C GLY A 536 0.56 -23.50 7.89
N ALA A 537 0.54 -22.21 7.82
CA ALA A 537 0.53 -21.21 8.87
C ALA A 537 1.87 -20.90 9.54
N GLY A 538 2.72 -20.24 8.80
CA GLY A 538 3.96 -19.65 9.31
C GLY A 538 4.09 -18.16 9.03
N GLY A 539 3.01 -17.39 9.04
CA GLY A 539 3.05 -15.94 8.95
C GLY A 539 2.68 -15.32 10.29
N GLY A 540 3.64 -15.06 11.15
CA GLY A 540 3.46 -14.08 12.21
C GLY A 540 3.13 -12.71 11.58
N PRO A 541 2.46 -11.79 12.29
CA PRO A 541 2.18 -10.47 11.75
C PRO A 541 3.47 -9.83 11.30
N PRO A 542 3.45 -9.15 10.14
CA PRO A 542 4.60 -8.40 9.69
C PRO A 542 5.06 -7.44 10.79
N PRO A 543 6.35 -7.27 11.04
CA PRO A 543 6.87 -6.40 12.11
C PRO A 543 6.40 -4.96 12.07
N GLY A 544 5.83 -4.50 10.96
CA GLY A 544 5.31 -3.15 10.79
C GLY A 544 3.81 -2.98 11.03
N MET A 545 3.03 -4.04 11.21
CA MET A 545 1.60 -3.93 11.56
C MET A 545 1.34 -3.75 13.06
N MET A 546 2.38 -3.87 13.87
CA MET A 546 2.33 -3.41 15.25
C MET A 546 2.35 -1.89 15.23
N MET A 547 1.20 -1.30 15.27
CA MET A 547 0.97 0.15 15.33
C MET A 547 1.36 0.74 16.68
N GLY A 548 2.52 0.42 17.16
CA GLY A 548 3.26 1.21 18.10
C GLY A 548 4.42 1.78 17.29
N GLY A 549 4.36 3.04 16.95
CA GLY A 549 5.43 3.72 16.23
C GLY A 549 6.79 3.43 16.89
N PRO A 550 7.89 3.49 16.16
CA PRO A 550 9.22 3.29 16.71
C PRO A 550 9.36 4.17 17.95
N LYS A 551 10.02 3.65 18.99
CA LYS A 551 10.34 4.44 20.19
C LYS A 551 10.99 5.75 19.72
N PRO A 552 10.58 6.90 20.26
CA PRO A 552 11.22 8.16 19.92
C PRO A 552 12.72 8.02 20.13
N ALA A 553 13.47 8.02 19.06
CA ALA A 553 14.91 7.95 19.07
C ALA A 553 15.43 9.19 18.36
N SER A 554 16.44 9.84 18.96
CA SER A 554 17.13 10.93 18.28
C SER A 554 17.76 10.42 16.99
N ARG A 555 17.76 11.25 15.96
CA ARG A 555 18.35 10.96 14.65
C ARG A 555 18.94 12.24 14.07
N ASN A 556 20.08 12.09 13.44
CA ASN A 556 20.62 13.18 12.65
C ASN A 556 20.08 13.12 11.23
N LEU A 557 20.03 14.25 10.57
CA LEU A 557 19.85 14.36 9.13
C LEU A 557 21.24 14.57 8.52
N VAL A 558 21.66 13.64 7.70
CA VAL A 558 22.94 13.69 6.97
C VAL A 558 22.61 13.98 5.49
N VAL A 559 23.09 15.11 4.98
CA VAL A 559 22.90 15.50 3.58
C VAL A 559 24.25 15.50 2.87
N LYS A 560 24.38 14.64 1.86
CA LYS A 560 25.58 14.53 1.03
C LYS A 560 25.29 15.03 -0.38
N LEU A 561 26.03 16.03 -0.81
CA LEU A 561 25.98 16.56 -2.17
C LEU A 561 27.25 16.11 -2.91
N VAL A 562 27.07 15.41 -4.01
CA VAL A 562 28.13 14.94 -4.91
C VAL A 562 27.83 15.45 -6.32
N ASP A 563 28.72 16.20 -6.91
CA ASP A 563 28.57 16.79 -8.26
C ASP A 563 27.22 17.53 -8.45
N SER A 564 26.70 18.18 -7.40
CA SER A 564 25.34 18.68 -7.34
C SER A 564 25.24 20.17 -7.06
N GLN A 565 24.12 20.78 -7.46
CA GLN A 565 23.78 22.16 -7.15
C GLN A 565 22.49 22.19 -6.32
N LEU A 566 22.55 22.76 -5.13
CA LEU A 566 21.38 22.91 -4.25
C LEU A 566 21.15 24.41 -3.97
N SER A 567 19.90 24.83 -4.04
CA SER A 567 19.44 26.14 -3.58
C SER A 567 18.34 25.94 -2.52
N GLY A 568 18.62 26.30 -1.27
CA GLY A 568 17.66 26.09 -0.17
C GLY A 568 18.28 26.18 1.22
N VAL A 569 17.48 25.93 2.22
CA VAL A 569 17.85 25.84 3.64
C VAL A 569 18.10 24.38 4.01
N ILE A 570 19.19 24.10 4.70
CA ILE A 570 19.40 22.82 5.38
C ILE A 570 19.56 23.14 6.86
N ALA A 571 18.64 22.71 7.72
CA ALA A 571 18.68 23.15 9.12
C ALA A 571 18.07 22.16 10.11
N ALA A 572 18.65 22.14 11.32
CA ALA A 572 17.92 21.77 12.52
C ALA A 572 16.77 22.76 12.74
N SER A 573 15.62 22.26 13.15
CA SER A 573 14.38 23.05 13.24
C SER A 573 13.54 22.56 14.41
N SER A 574 12.63 23.40 14.86
CA SER A 574 11.43 22.98 15.58
C SER A 574 10.26 22.97 14.60
N ALA A 575 9.45 21.93 14.68
CA ALA A 575 8.25 21.79 13.86
C ALA A 575 7.00 21.97 14.72
N LYS A 576 5.97 22.58 14.15
CA LYS A 576 4.67 22.75 14.79
C LYS A 576 3.55 22.47 13.81
N HIS A 577 2.55 21.68 14.24
CA HIS A 577 1.32 21.48 13.51
C HIS A 577 0.43 22.73 13.59
N ARG A 578 -0.44 22.87 12.60
CA ARG A 578 -1.41 23.97 12.56
C ARG A 578 -2.44 23.92 13.71
N LYS A 579 -2.72 22.70 14.24
CA LYS A 579 -3.59 22.45 15.39
C LYS A 579 -2.81 21.76 16.50
N ASP A 580 -3.03 22.16 17.74
CA ASP A 580 -2.40 21.52 18.90
C ASP A 580 -2.99 20.12 19.20
N THR A 581 -4.14 19.80 18.61
CA THR A 581 -4.79 18.49 18.72
C THR A 581 -5.29 18.05 17.35
N ILE A 582 -4.96 16.84 16.95
CA ILE A 582 -5.38 16.23 15.67
C ILE A 582 -6.13 14.95 15.98
N GLY A 583 -7.39 14.89 15.61
CA GLY A 583 -8.25 13.71 15.65
C GLY A 583 -8.62 13.24 14.25
N ALA A 584 -9.51 12.25 14.17
CA ALA A 584 -9.89 11.61 12.91
C ALA A 584 -10.44 12.60 11.85
N GLU A 585 -11.12 13.67 12.26
CA GLU A 585 -11.65 14.65 11.32
C GLU A 585 -10.57 15.51 10.66
N ASP A 586 -9.41 15.61 11.31
CA ASP A 586 -8.28 16.41 10.88
C ASP A 586 -7.10 15.55 10.38
N TYR A 587 -7.34 14.30 10.05
CA TYR A 587 -6.30 13.32 9.65
C TYR A 587 -5.32 13.83 8.59
N GLN A 588 -5.77 14.73 7.71
CA GLN A 588 -4.93 15.34 6.69
C GLN A 588 -3.88 16.32 7.23
N LEU A 589 -3.95 16.68 8.51
CA LEU A 589 -2.93 17.52 9.16
C LEU A 589 -1.72 16.72 9.63
N LEU A 590 -1.81 15.39 9.71
CA LEU A 590 -0.66 14.55 10.04
C LEU A 590 0.44 14.71 8.99
N GLY A 591 1.68 14.91 9.44
CA GLY A 591 2.85 15.20 8.62
C GLY A 591 2.94 16.64 8.10
N VAL A 592 1.94 17.49 8.34
CA VAL A 592 1.92 18.88 7.85
C VAL A 592 2.36 19.82 8.95
N VAL A 593 3.58 20.32 8.88
CA VAL A 593 4.18 21.16 9.91
C VAL A 593 4.78 22.44 9.34
N SER A 594 4.88 23.47 10.19
CA SER A 594 5.66 24.67 9.95
C SER A 594 7.01 24.54 10.66
N ASN A 595 8.09 24.86 9.98
CA ASN A 595 9.45 24.79 10.49
C ASN A 595 9.94 26.14 11.01
N THR A 596 10.63 26.11 12.14
CA THR A 596 11.40 27.24 12.66
C THR A 596 12.84 26.80 12.87
N PRO A 597 13.77 27.16 11.95
CA PRO A 597 15.18 26.83 12.08
C PRO A 597 15.77 27.33 13.38
N GLY A 598 16.63 26.52 14.03
CA GLY A 598 17.24 26.86 15.31
C GLY A 598 18.35 25.88 15.69
N ALA A 599 19.05 26.16 16.78
CA ALA A 599 20.12 25.31 17.25
C ALA A 599 19.63 23.89 17.57
N ALA A 600 20.38 22.90 17.15
CA ALA A 600 20.06 21.48 17.38
C ALA A 600 20.06 21.14 18.87
N VAL A 601 19.12 20.30 19.30
CA VAL A 601 19.08 19.69 20.64
C VAL A 601 19.37 18.21 20.52
N ASN A 602 18.48 17.44 19.84
CA ASN A 602 18.63 16.01 19.56
C ASN A 602 18.51 15.71 18.05
N ASN A 603 18.51 16.74 17.24
CA ASN A 603 18.21 16.75 15.81
C ASN A 603 19.40 17.33 15.03
N GLY A 604 20.56 16.71 15.15
CA GLY A 604 21.75 17.13 14.42
C GLY A 604 21.53 17.17 12.92
N VAL A 605 22.25 18.09 12.26
CA VAL A 605 22.26 18.23 10.81
C VAL A 605 23.71 18.29 10.34
N LEU A 606 24.09 17.29 9.56
CA LEU A 606 25.43 17.13 9.01
C LEU A 606 25.35 17.30 7.49
N VAL A 607 26.19 18.19 6.95
CA VAL A 607 26.25 18.46 5.50
C VAL A 607 27.65 18.19 4.99
N GLU A 608 27.73 17.42 3.91
CA GLU A 608 28.97 17.08 3.20
C GLU A 608 28.83 17.53 1.76
N LEU A 609 29.77 18.35 1.27
CA LEU A 609 29.82 18.79 -0.13
C LEU A 609 31.08 18.26 -0.77
N ASP A 610 30.91 17.57 -1.90
CA ASP A 610 31.98 17.10 -2.78
C ASP A 610 31.68 17.57 -4.22
N HIS A 611 32.56 18.35 -4.87
CA HIS A 611 32.41 18.95 -6.20
C HIS A 611 31.03 19.63 -6.40
N SER A 612 30.48 20.23 -5.36
CA SER A 612 29.10 20.69 -5.31
C SER A 612 28.96 22.15 -4.91
N THR A 613 27.86 22.74 -5.30
CA THR A 613 27.51 24.11 -4.91
C THR A 613 26.23 24.12 -4.06
N TRP A 614 26.27 24.76 -2.90
CA TRP A 614 25.11 25.04 -2.09
C TRP A 614 24.86 26.54 -1.97
N THR A 615 23.75 27.03 -2.57
CA THR A 615 23.25 28.39 -2.37
C THR A 615 22.31 28.38 -1.16
N VAL A 616 22.77 28.97 -0.06
CA VAL A 616 22.01 29.05 1.19
C VAL A 616 21.00 30.18 1.10
N THR A 617 19.72 29.86 1.04
CA THR A 617 18.64 30.85 0.83
C THR A 617 18.09 31.48 2.10
N GLY A 618 18.41 30.90 3.26
CA GLY A 618 18.01 31.41 4.58
C GLY A 618 18.92 30.87 5.67
N THR A 619 18.79 31.41 6.88
CA THR A 619 19.64 30.99 8.00
C THR A 619 19.56 29.48 8.25
N SER A 620 20.70 28.82 8.19
CA SER A 620 20.85 27.36 8.32
C SER A 620 21.60 27.02 9.60
N TYR A 621 21.02 26.10 10.40
CA TYR A 621 21.60 25.63 11.66
C TYR A 621 22.06 24.18 11.50
N LEU A 622 23.35 23.98 11.57
CA LEU A 622 24.02 22.70 11.38
C LEU A 622 24.78 22.26 12.64
N THR A 623 25.15 21.00 12.69
CA THR A 623 26.05 20.44 13.71
C THR A 623 27.38 19.98 13.14
N SER A 624 27.43 19.77 11.81
CA SER A 624 28.67 19.55 11.06
C SER A 624 28.50 20.07 9.64
N LEU A 625 29.55 20.73 9.12
CA LEU A 625 29.65 21.14 7.72
C LEU A 625 31.03 20.73 7.21
N SER A 626 31.09 19.89 6.19
CA SER A 626 32.31 19.51 5.49
C SER A 626 32.26 20.04 4.06
N VAL A 627 33.19 20.89 3.70
CA VAL A 627 33.31 21.52 2.38
C VAL A 627 34.56 20.98 1.67
N GLY A 628 34.36 20.24 0.58
CA GLY A 628 35.42 19.73 -0.27
C GLY A 628 36.25 20.86 -0.93
N ALA A 629 37.43 20.53 -1.45
CA ALA A 629 38.32 21.51 -2.05
C ALA A 629 37.68 22.27 -3.23
N ASP A 630 36.89 21.57 -4.03
CA ASP A 630 36.20 22.08 -5.22
C ASP A 630 34.69 22.31 -4.96
N ALA A 631 34.29 22.41 -3.70
CA ALA A 631 32.91 22.70 -3.33
C ALA A 631 32.72 24.17 -2.91
N HIS A 632 31.52 24.70 -3.16
CA HIS A 632 31.20 26.10 -2.89
C HIS A 632 29.93 26.23 -2.05
N VAL A 633 29.98 27.12 -1.05
CA VAL A 633 28.81 27.52 -0.27
C VAL A 633 28.68 29.05 -0.38
N ALA A 634 27.54 29.53 -0.84
CA ALA A 634 27.33 30.95 -1.14
C ALA A 634 25.91 31.41 -0.74
N ALA A 635 25.72 32.72 -0.58
CA ALA A 635 24.40 33.33 -0.51
C ALA A 635 23.84 33.60 -1.91
N PRO A 636 22.52 33.83 -2.07
CA PRO A 636 21.93 34.33 -3.30
C PRO A 636 22.51 35.71 -3.70
N ALA A 637 22.38 36.05 -4.98
CA ALA A 637 22.79 37.38 -5.44
C ALA A 637 22.13 38.50 -4.62
N GLY A 638 22.94 39.55 -4.27
CA GLY A 638 22.49 40.65 -3.41
C GLY A 638 22.38 40.31 -1.92
N HIS A 639 22.92 39.19 -1.49
CA HIS A 639 23.00 38.79 -0.08
C HIS A 639 24.44 38.46 0.30
N THR A 640 24.72 38.52 1.60
CA THR A 640 25.98 38.05 2.19
C THR A 640 25.79 36.82 3.05
N LEU A 641 26.80 35.94 3.06
CA LEU A 641 26.83 34.74 3.88
C LEU A 641 27.87 34.88 4.98
N ARG A 642 27.43 34.61 6.22
CA ARG A 642 28.29 34.63 7.39
C ARG A 642 28.30 33.26 8.07
N LEU A 643 29.49 32.72 8.28
CA LEU A 643 29.67 31.47 9.03
C LEU A 643 30.08 31.78 10.47
N THR A 644 29.38 31.20 11.43
CA THR A 644 29.82 31.13 12.82
C THR A 644 29.90 29.67 13.29
N VAL A 645 30.92 29.38 14.11
CA VAL A 645 31.09 28.06 14.76
C VAL A 645 31.22 28.30 16.26
N ASN A 646 30.32 27.72 17.04
CA ASN A 646 30.21 27.94 18.48
C ASN A 646 30.20 29.44 18.85
N GLY A 647 29.45 30.25 18.07
CA GLY A 647 29.33 31.69 18.24
C GLY A 647 30.52 32.53 17.74
N GLN A 648 31.58 31.92 17.24
CA GLN A 648 32.75 32.61 16.71
C GLN A 648 32.70 32.68 15.19
N LEU A 649 32.92 33.90 14.64
CA LEU A 649 33.02 34.11 13.19
C LEU A 649 34.21 33.30 12.64
N ARG A 650 33.98 32.62 11.51
CA ARG A 650 34.99 31.83 10.80
C ARG A 650 34.96 32.18 9.30
N PRO A 651 36.10 32.17 8.62
CA PRO A 651 36.11 32.20 7.18
C PRO A 651 35.50 30.92 6.62
N LEU A 652 34.67 31.05 5.58
CA LEU A 652 34.12 29.91 4.88
C LEU A 652 35.12 29.44 3.80
N ALA A 653 35.71 28.27 3.99
CA ALA A 653 36.71 27.67 3.12
C ALA A 653 36.57 26.15 3.13
N ALA A 654 37.30 25.45 2.26
CA ALA A 654 37.40 23.99 2.31
C ALA A 654 37.87 23.52 3.68
N GLY A 655 37.23 22.49 4.22
CA GLY A 655 37.52 21.97 5.57
C GLY A 655 36.26 21.52 6.28
N THR A 656 36.38 21.11 7.54
CA THR A 656 35.28 20.60 8.37
C THR A 656 35.08 21.49 9.58
N TYR A 657 33.85 21.92 9.79
CA TYR A 657 33.35 22.73 10.89
C TYR A 657 32.40 21.89 11.75
N LYS A 658 32.64 21.80 13.06
CA LYS A 658 31.83 21.00 14.01
C LYS A 658 31.40 21.79 15.23
N GLY A 659 30.22 21.47 15.76
CA GLY A 659 29.59 22.10 16.90
C GLY A 659 28.32 22.87 16.51
N THR A 660 28.04 24.01 17.11
CA THR A 660 26.94 24.87 16.66
C THR A 660 27.44 25.67 15.45
N VAL A 661 27.11 25.19 14.25
CA VAL A 661 27.50 25.77 12.95
C VAL A 661 26.30 26.53 12.41
N VAL A 662 26.44 27.85 12.22
CA VAL A 662 25.37 28.69 11.69
C VAL A 662 25.85 29.40 10.42
N LEU A 663 25.08 29.20 9.34
CA LEU A 663 25.20 29.97 8.10
C LEU A 663 24.07 31.01 8.10
N GLU A 664 24.43 32.26 8.29
CA GLU A 664 23.49 33.38 8.35
C GLU A 664 23.49 34.13 7.02
N VAL A 665 22.31 34.28 6.42
CA VAL A 665 22.10 35.04 5.18
C VAL A 665 21.48 36.37 5.51
N THR A 666 22.12 37.46 5.07
CA THR A 666 21.65 38.83 5.28
C THR A 666 21.62 39.59 3.95
N PRO A 667 20.72 40.57 3.75
CA PRO A 667 20.80 41.48 2.62
C PRO A 667 22.20 42.11 2.53
N GLY A 668 22.75 42.20 1.31
CA GLY A 668 24.08 42.76 1.03
C GLY A 668 24.11 44.29 1.02
#